data_b167386d53cb8157c505829e3a57af82
#
_entry.id   b167386d53cb8157c505829e3a57af82
#
_cell.length_a   1.000
_cell.length_b   1.000
_cell.length_c   1.000
_cell.angle_alpha   90.00
_cell.angle_beta   90.00
_cell.angle_gamma   90.00
#
_symmetry.space_group_name_H-M   'P 1'
#
loop_
_entity.id
_entity.type
_entity.pdbx_description
1 polymer ?
#
loop_
_entity_poly.entity_id
_entity_poly.type
_entity_poly.pdbx_seq_one_letter_code
_entity_poly.pdbx_strand_id
1 'polypeptide(L)'
;MESWGELLSSEESSGRPFRWRPVAIAGGLIVLLLMAIFLPPLLNLGKYRRSITASMSEALGRPVYVGGMQLRLLPMPGIVMTDFTVDEDPAFGFEPALHANSVVADLRLTSLWRGRLEVSRISLDEVNLNLVRNRAGQWSIGSILLRASQIPNAPTGNRHVTAHPRFPYIEATSARIDFKDGAEKKPFSLVTAEFSMWQASDDEWRLRLRAQPVRTDLQLHLYDTGELNVEGSLRRAPRLEAMPVDLHAEWSGAQLGQVTRLIAGVDSGWRGDLRVTATMQGNLGDLNLQSRIRVSDLRRQEFQPPSTVDVDANCRSQYHRTGRLLDNITCFWPVAAGHLLLTGSLQGFASPRGDLQLEMNQIPASFPVTLLGLMRPGAQNVTVAGLVNGSFHLVAADRRVLSGDATATGVSLRYYGGAVALPPMHFVSPPPQPPPTRGARHVAPPSPPLQNAIQLLPISIPMGESAPLIADARFTRAGFEMHLAGPAALSRLLPAVANFGLLENSLAIVAPKGRATLDLTTTANWMRPLTRTTSGIGTNGTISMENAQLKPPFLPAPVDVESAQINLTPDEIAWQNVALTYRKMSMRGSIQFPTSCNQTVACPATFTLAPGPLTAAGIETALGAGSNGFFGQLIDNALGNRTSAWPTLQGQIRTDSFLIGRLPLRDVAITLGVEGNQLTLSALEANALGGTLHGSGEMRFENNTPHWKLGLRVTGAKAGEAAAVFGEQWGSGAMSGETNLTMTGFSTDDLASSAAGDFSFSWQNGALATAPGQTIEAPFTQFDRWTAKGTIAKQALTLASGGIARAARTSNVRGNITFDRDLNLTLESRRGPVKIAGTLAHPNFGNAVTAK
;
A
#
# COMPACT_ATOMS: atom_id res chain seq x y z
N MET A 1 18.92 30.07 -77.40
CA MET A 1 19.93 30.10 -78.48
C MET A 1 19.77 28.82 -79.17
N GLU A 2 19.05 28.92 -80.29
CA GLU A 2 19.48 28.70 -81.63
C GLU A 2 19.72 27.22 -81.96
N SER A 3 19.26 26.64 -82.99
CA SER A 3 18.48 27.04 -84.17
C SER A 3 18.24 25.80 -85.07
N TRP A 4 17.05 25.72 -85.65
CA TRP A 4 16.77 25.55 -87.09
C TRP A 4 17.51 24.46 -87.93
N GLY A 5 16.71 23.69 -88.55
CA GLY A 5 16.99 23.26 -89.92
C GLY A 5 16.26 22.03 -90.38
N GLU A 6 15.17 22.27 -91.08
CA GLU A 6 14.54 21.49 -92.15
C GLU A 6 15.42 20.49 -92.88
N LEU A 7 14.82 19.35 -93.16
CA LEU A 7 14.76 18.91 -94.60
C LEU A 7 13.68 17.81 -94.77
N LEU A 8 12.75 18.21 -95.64
CA LEU A 8 11.78 17.36 -96.31
C LEU A 8 12.47 16.41 -97.24
N SER A 9 12.21 15.15 -97.18
CA SER A 9 12.28 14.27 -98.33
C SER A 9 11.14 13.23 -98.33
N SER A 10 10.26 13.36 -99.26
CA SER A 10 9.23 12.45 -99.65
C SER A 10 9.80 11.07 -99.94
N GLU A 11 9.29 10.04 -99.28
CA GLU A 11 9.37 8.68 -99.76
C GLU A 11 8.07 7.92 -99.62
N GLU A 12 7.73 7.36 -100.72
CA GLU A 12 6.63 6.53 -101.20
C GLU A 12 6.02 5.58 -100.12
N SER A 13 4.68 5.58 -100.08
CA SER A 13 3.80 4.57 -99.50
C SER A 13 3.96 3.20 -100.17
N SER A 14 4.74 2.33 -99.52
CA SER A 14 4.59 0.89 -99.79
C SER A 14 3.55 0.32 -98.80
N GLY A 15 2.36 0.03 -99.33
CA GLY A 15 1.27 -0.69 -98.63
C GLY A 15 1.73 -2.04 -98.14
N ARG A 16 2.07 -2.14 -96.77
CA ARG A 16 2.18 -3.46 -96.11
C ARG A 16 0.80 -4.08 -95.94
N PRO A 17 0.60 -5.32 -96.32
CA PRO A 17 -0.68 -6.00 -96.20
C PRO A 17 -1.00 -6.08 -94.66
N PHE A 18 -2.11 -5.50 -94.29
CA PHE A 18 -2.63 -5.56 -92.94
C PHE A 18 -2.78 -7.04 -92.50
N ARG A 19 -1.90 -7.50 -91.55
CA ARG A 19 -1.93 -8.90 -91.08
C ARG A 19 -3.14 -9.06 -90.16
N TRP A 20 -4.24 -9.56 -90.65
CA TRP A 20 -5.49 -9.86 -89.97
C TRP A 20 -5.30 -10.90 -88.85
N ARG A 21 -4.26 -11.71 -88.93
CA ARG A 21 -4.01 -12.78 -87.92
C ARG A 21 -3.77 -12.27 -86.49
N PRO A 22 -2.91 -11.26 -86.18
CA PRO A 22 -2.74 -10.77 -84.82
C PRO A 22 -3.98 -10.05 -84.29
N VAL A 23 -4.72 -9.32 -85.16
CA VAL A 23 -5.98 -8.66 -84.74
C VAL A 23 -7.08 -9.70 -84.53
N ALA A 24 -7.20 -10.73 -85.28
CA ALA A 24 -8.14 -11.82 -85.01
C ALA A 24 -7.77 -12.61 -83.75
N ILE A 25 -6.48 -12.83 -83.49
CA ILE A 25 -6.01 -13.45 -82.19
C ILE A 25 -6.28 -12.53 -80.99
N ALA A 26 -6.00 -11.25 -81.12
CA ALA A 26 -6.30 -10.29 -80.06
C ALA A 26 -7.81 -10.13 -79.80
N GLY A 27 -8.62 -10.07 -80.91
CA GLY A 27 -10.09 -10.07 -80.81
C GLY A 27 -10.64 -11.37 -80.23
N GLY A 28 -10.09 -12.51 -80.61
CA GLY A 28 -10.42 -13.81 -80.03
C GLY A 28 -10.08 -13.86 -78.48
N LEU A 29 -8.92 -13.37 -78.11
CA LEU A 29 -8.52 -13.28 -76.72
C LEU A 29 -9.42 -12.34 -75.91
N ILE A 30 -9.83 -11.20 -76.48
CA ILE A 30 -10.76 -10.25 -75.79
C ILE A 30 -12.14 -10.90 -75.68
N VAL A 31 -12.66 -11.55 -76.71
CA VAL A 31 -13.93 -12.28 -76.63
C VAL A 31 -13.87 -13.41 -75.63
N LEU A 32 -12.77 -14.16 -75.59
CA LEU A 32 -12.55 -15.22 -74.59
C LEU A 32 -12.45 -14.65 -73.12
N LEU A 33 -11.81 -13.51 -73.02
CA LEU A 33 -11.75 -12.80 -71.77
C LEU A 33 -13.13 -12.25 -71.26
N LEU A 34 -13.88 -11.65 -72.24
CA LEU A 34 -15.25 -11.17 -71.91
C LEU A 34 -16.18 -12.36 -71.62
N MET A 35 -16.06 -13.45 -72.41
CA MET A 35 -16.81 -14.68 -72.09
C MET A 35 -16.45 -15.24 -70.69
N ALA A 36 -15.18 -15.23 -70.35
CA ALA A 36 -14.72 -15.65 -69.04
C ALA A 36 -15.23 -14.75 -67.90
N ILE A 37 -15.49 -13.49 -68.17
CA ILE A 37 -16.03 -12.52 -67.17
C ILE A 37 -17.57 -12.59 -67.05
N PHE A 38 -18.27 -12.71 -68.25
CA PHE A 38 -19.74 -12.57 -68.24
C PHE A 38 -20.49 -13.92 -68.22
N LEU A 39 -19.86 -15.05 -68.62
CA LEU A 39 -20.52 -16.35 -68.61
C LEU A 39 -20.74 -16.98 -67.21
N PRO A 40 -19.84 -16.80 -66.21
CA PRO A 40 -20.01 -17.41 -64.86
C PRO A 40 -21.30 -16.99 -64.15
N PRO A 41 -21.70 -15.71 -64.10
CA PRO A 41 -22.93 -15.31 -63.44
C PRO A 41 -24.20 -15.85 -64.18
N LEU A 42 -24.10 -16.25 -65.43
CA LEU A 42 -25.20 -16.81 -66.16
C LEU A 42 -25.39 -18.31 -65.98
N LEU A 43 -24.37 -19.03 -65.49
CA LEU A 43 -24.44 -20.43 -65.13
C LEU A 43 -25.09 -20.62 -63.76
N ASN A 44 -26.40 -20.89 -63.73
CA ASN A 44 -27.11 -21.13 -62.47
C ASN A 44 -26.77 -22.51 -61.92
N LEU A 45 -25.74 -22.54 -61.01
CA LEU A 45 -25.33 -23.74 -60.27
C LEU A 45 -26.38 -24.23 -59.22
N GLY A 46 -27.49 -23.53 -59.07
CA GLY A 46 -28.56 -23.91 -58.15
C GLY A 46 -29.13 -25.30 -58.34
N LYS A 47 -29.09 -25.81 -59.58
CA LYS A 47 -29.51 -27.21 -59.90
C LYS A 47 -28.57 -28.26 -59.28
N TYR A 48 -27.27 -27.95 -59.16
CA TYR A 48 -26.25 -28.87 -58.63
C TYR A 48 -25.99 -28.66 -57.14
N ARG A 49 -26.57 -27.59 -56.54
CA ARG A 49 -26.38 -27.26 -55.14
C ARG A 49 -26.62 -28.43 -54.19
N ARG A 50 -27.73 -29.13 -54.38
CA ARG A 50 -28.10 -30.30 -53.54
C ARG A 50 -27.07 -31.44 -53.66
N SER A 51 -26.56 -31.71 -54.84
CA SER A 51 -25.58 -32.77 -55.05
C SER A 51 -24.23 -32.42 -54.46
N ILE A 52 -23.78 -31.15 -54.60
CA ILE A 52 -22.52 -30.67 -54.03
C ILE A 52 -22.59 -30.62 -52.51
N THR A 53 -23.66 -30.07 -51.91
CA THR A 53 -23.83 -30.06 -50.45
C THR A 53 -23.95 -31.46 -49.87
N ALA A 54 -24.61 -32.41 -50.57
CA ALA A 54 -24.67 -33.81 -50.16
C ALA A 54 -23.28 -34.46 -50.15
N SER A 55 -22.47 -34.26 -51.20
CA SER A 55 -21.10 -34.77 -51.23
C SER A 55 -20.21 -34.14 -50.17
N MET A 56 -20.37 -32.82 -49.87
CA MET A 56 -19.66 -32.16 -48.79
C MET A 56 -20.10 -32.68 -47.44
N SER A 57 -21.41 -32.90 -47.23
CA SER A 57 -21.95 -33.47 -45.99
C SER A 57 -21.42 -34.89 -45.75
N GLU A 58 -21.32 -35.73 -46.79
CA GLU A 58 -20.74 -37.07 -46.72
C GLU A 58 -19.24 -37.01 -46.39
N ALA A 59 -18.49 -36.09 -47.05
CA ALA A 59 -17.07 -35.92 -46.81
C ALA A 59 -16.75 -35.42 -45.37
N LEU A 60 -17.51 -34.46 -44.85
CA LEU A 60 -17.33 -33.92 -43.49
C LEU A 60 -18.02 -34.80 -42.43
N GLY A 61 -18.96 -35.65 -42.87
CA GLY A 61 -19.79 -36.46 -41.95
C GLY A 61 -20.79 -35.64 -41.14
N ARG A 62 -21.15 -34.45 -41.62
CA ARG A 62 -22.05 -33.52 -41.01
C ARG A 62 -22.92 -32.81 -42.03
N PRO A 63 -24.14 -32.40 -41.69
CA PRO A 63 -24.97 -31.63 -42.60
C PRO A 63 -24.29 -30.32 -43.03
N VAL A 64 -24.28 -30.03 -44.30
CA VAL A 64 -23.74 -28.80 -44.87
C VAL A 64 -24.86 -28.04 -45.59
N TYR A 65 -24.98 -26.74 -45.26
CA TYR A 65 -25.92 -25.83 -45.88
C TYR A 65 -25.17 -24.70 -46.58
N VAL A 66 -25.68 -24.26 -47.74
CA VAL A 66 -25.11 -23.17 -48.54
C VAL A 66 -26.25 -22.27 -48.99
N GLY A 67 -26.19 -20.97 -48.66
CA GLY A 67 -27.20 -20.02 -49.07
C GLY A 67 -27.17 -19.73 -50.57
N GLY A 68 -26.01 -19.43 -51.12
CA GLY A 68 -25.79 -19.16 -52.55
C GLY A 68 -24.56 -19.85 -53.09
N MET A 69 -24.58 -20.14 -54.40
CA MET A 69 -23.46 -20.78 -55.08
C MET A 69 -23.24 -20.14 -56.45
N GLN A 70 -22.03 -19.72 -56.75
CA GLN A 70 -21.65 -19.07 -57.99
C GLN A 70 -20.36 -19.68 -58.55
N LEU A 71 -20.25 -19.75 -59.87
CA LEU A 71 -19.01 -20.15 -60.56
C LEU A 71 -18.13 -18.92 -60.80
N ARG A 72 -16.88 -18.99 -60.42
CA ARG A 72 -15.84 -18.00 -60.71
C ARG A 72 -14.85 -18.62 -61.71
N LEU A 73 -14.53 -17.92 -62.75
CA LEU A 73 -13.58 -18.43 -63.78
C LEU A 73 -12.22 -17.73 -63.71
N LEU A 74 -12.18 -16.49 -63.26
CA LEU A 74 -10.96 -15.69 -63.09
C LEU A 74 -10.75 -15.23 -61.68
N PRO A 75 -9.52 -15.11 -61.15
CA PRO A 75 -8.25 -15.46 -61.82
C PRO A 75 -8.01 -16.97 -61.88
N MET A 76 -8.68 -17.77 -61.08
CA MET A 76 -8.67 -19.23 -61.09
C MET A 76 -10.12 -19.74 -61.11
N PRO A 77 -10.39 -20.79 -61.89
CA PRO A 77 -11.73 -21.40 -61.90
C PRO A 77 -12.03 -21.97 -60.51
N GLY A 78 -13.21 -21.66 -59.99
CA GLY A 78 -13.61 -22.05 -58.64
C GLY A 78 -15.09 -21.88 -58.41
N ILE A 79 -15.54 -22.35 -57.27
CA ILE A 79 -16.91 -22.22 -56.78
C ILE A 79 -16.88 -21.27 -55.57
N VAL A 80 -17.67 -20.22 -55.64
CA VAL A 80 -17.91 -19.29 -54.50
C VAL A 80 -19.22 -19.68 -53.87
N MET A 81 -19.18 -19.97 -52.59
CA MET A 81 -20.33 -20.31 -51.77
C MET A 81 -20.52 -19.20 -50.73
N THR A 82 -21.72 -18.73 -50.56
CA THR A 82 -22.10 -17.73 -49.56
C THR A 82 -23.00 -18.32 -48.50
N ASP A 83 -22.89 -17.83 -47.29
CA ASP A 83 -23.66 -18.32 -46.14
C ASP A 83 -23.46 -19.84 -45.95
N PHE A 84 -22.19 -20.21 -45.78
CA PHE A 84 -21.76 -21.59 -45.65
C PHE A 84 -21.82 -22.03 -44.19
N THR A 85 -22.63 -23.06 -43.92
CA THR A 85 -22.84 -23.54 -42.54
C THR A 85 -22.62 -25.07 -42.51
N VAL A 86 -21.85 -25.50 -41.51
CA VAL A 86 -21.66 -26.92 -41.14
C VAL A 86 -22.27 -27.14 -39.80
N ASP A 87 -23.30 -27.96 -39.70
CA ASP A 87 -23.93 -28.29 -38.43
C ASP A 87 -23.02 -29.12 -37.54
N GLU A 88 -23.29 -29.07 -36.24
CA GLU A 88 -22.57 -29.87 -35.26
C GLU A 88 -23.18 -31.28 -35.17
N ASP A 89 -22.34 -32.26 -34.79
CA ASP A 89 -22.84 -33.61 -34.42
C ASP A 89 -23.68 -33.47 -33.15
N PRO A 90 -24.90 -34.07 -33.08
CA PRO A 90 -25.77 -34.00 -31.89
C PRO A 90 -25.11 -34.45 -30.61
N ALA A 91 -24.03 -35.26 -30.68
CA ALA A 91 -23.25 -35.66 -29.49
C ALA A 91 -22.47 -34.50 -28.86
N PHE A 92 -22.28 -33.39 -29.57
CA PHE A 92 -21.56 -32.20 -29.11
C PHE A 92 -22.47 -30.97 -28.90
N GLY A 93 -23.64 -30.93 -29.60
CA GLY A 93 -24.57 -29.82 -29.43
C GLY A 93 -25.43 -29.58 -30.65
N PHE A 94 -26.20 -28.49 -30.67
CA PHE A 94 -27.13 -28.13 -31.75
C PHE A 94 -26.73 -26.84 -32.49
N GLU A 95 -25.72 -26.14 -32.04
CA GLU A 95 -25.23 -24.95 -32.74
C GLU A 95 -24.27 -25.35 -33.85
N PRO A 96 -24.22 -24.59 -34.97
CA PRO A 96 -23.32 -24.92 -36.06
C PRO A 96 -21.87 -25.07 -35.60
N ALA A 97 -21.15 -26.08 -36.11
CA ALA A 97 -19.73 -26.26 -35.85
C ALA A 97 -18.92 -25.16 -36.51
N LEU A 98 -19.33 -24.78 -37.75
CA LEU A 98 -18.67 -23.77 -38.56
C LEU A 98 -19.72 -22.98 -39.35
N HIS A 99 -19.57 -21.65 -39.34
CA HIS A 99 -20.29 -20.74 -40.21
C HIS A 99 -19.28 -19.81 -40.87
N ALA A 100 -19.40 -19.62 -42.19
CA ALA A 100 -18.54 -18.69 -42.91
C ALA A 100 -19.39 -17.87 -43.90
N ASN A 101 -19.16 -16.56 -43.94
CA ASN A 101 -19.86 -15.68 -44.88
C ASN A 101 -19.54 -16.03 -46.33
N SER A 102 -18.29 -16.34 -46.60
CA SER A 102 -17.83 -16.71 -47.92
C SER A 102 -16.85 -17.88 -47.88
N VAL A 103 -17.04 -18.84 -48.76
CA VAL A 103 -16.11 -19.94 -49.03
C VAL A 103 -15.81 -20.00 -50.48
N VAL A 104 -14.54 -19.91 -50.83
CA VAL A 104 -14.05 -20.03 -52.20
C VAL A 104 -13.29 -21.34 -52.37
N ALA A 105 -13.78 -22.24 -53.24
CA ALA A 105 -13.12 -23.49 -53.57
C ALA A 105 -12.52 -23.37 -54.99
N ASP A 106 -11.20 -23.15 -55.05
CA ASP A 106 -10.48 -23.07 -56.33
C ASP A 106 -10.23 -24.48 -56.89
N LEU A 107 -10.52 -24.66 -58.16
CA LEU A 107 -10.37 -25.92 -58.86
C LEU A 107 -8.98 -26.05 -59.51
N ARG A 108 -8.45 -27.27 -59.53
CA ARG A 108 -7.14 -27.56 -60.15
C ARG A 108 -7.28 -27.66 -61.67
N LEU A 109 -6.68 -26.73 -62.42
CA LEU A 109 -6.73 -26.66 -63.85
C LEU A 109 -6.29 -27.97 -64.52
N THR A 110 -5.24 -28.61 -63.99
CA THR A 110 -4.71 -29.86 -64.54
C THR A 110 -5.64 -31.06 -64.37
N SER A 111 -6.53 -31.03 -63.37
CA SER A 111 -7.52 -32.07 -63.10
C SER A 111 -8.76 -31.90 -63.99
N LEU A 112 -9.14 -30.66 -64.32
CA LEU A 112 -10.21 -30.34 -65.24
C LEU A 112 -9.92 -30.90 -66.65
N TRP A 113 -8.70 -30.80 -67.16
CA TRP A 113 -8.29 -31.38 -68.43
C TRP A 113 -8.38 -32.90 -68.43
N ARG A 114 -8.38 -33.50 -67.22
CA ARG A 114 -8.56 -34.98 -67.11
C ARG A 114 -10.00 -35.37 -66.86
N GLY A 115 -10.94 -34.42 -66.95
CA GLY A 115 -12.35 -34.63 -66.60
C GLY A 115 -12.65 -34.87 -65.16
N ARG A 116 -11.75 -34.42 -64.21
CA ARG A 116 -11.92 -34.59 -62.78
C ARG A 116 -12.02 -33.21 -62.11
N LEU A 117 -12.93 -33.08 -61.13
CA LEU A 117 -13.06 -31.89 -60.30
C LEU A 117 -12.24 -32.11 -59.03
N GLU A 118 -11.02 -31.56 -58.99
CA GLU A 118 -10.20 -31.56 -57.77
C GLU A 118 -10.05 -30.13 -57.23
N VAL A 119 -10.32 -29.93 -55.97
CA VAL A 119 -10.13 -28.64 -55.27
C VAL A 119 -8.65 -28.49 -54.96
N SER A 120 -8.06 -27.37 -55.35
CA SER A 120 -6.67 -27.03 -55.05
C SER A 120 -6.52 -26.17 -53.76
N ARG A 121 -7.50 -25.29 -53.51
CA ARG A 121 -7.51 -24.35 -52.40
C ARG A 121 -8.95 -24.13 -51.93
N ILE A 122 -9.12 -24.04 -50.64
CA ILE A 122 -10.36 -23.63 -49.95
C ILE A 122 -10.01 -22.40 -49.11
N SER A 123 -10.57 -21.25 -49.50
CA SER A 123 -10.42 -20.00 -48.74
C SER A 123 -11.76 -19.70 -48.06
N LEU A 124 -11.72 -19.55 -46.77
CA LEU A 124 -12.89 -19.22 -45.94
C LEU A 124 -12.69 -17.81 -45.40
N ASP A 125 -13.72 -16.99 -45.46
CA ASP A 125 -13.68 -15.63 -44.98
C ASP A 125 -14.78 -15.36 -43.94
N GLU A 126 -14.46 -14.57 -42.91
CA GLU A 126 -15.33 -14.27 -41.75
C GLU A 126 -15.91 -15.54 -41.14
N VAL A 127 -15.04 -16.42 -40.69
CA VAL A 127 -15.40 -17.74 -40.16
C VAL A 127 -15.69 -17.65 -38.65
N ASN A 128 -16.83 -18.21 -38.26
CA ASN A 128 -17.12 -18.53 -36.85
C ASN A 128 -16.97 -20.05 -36.66
N LEU A 129 -15.97 -20.48 -35.91
CA LEU A 129 -15.72 -21.87 -35.58
C LEU A 129 -16.02 -22.13 -34.10
N ASN A 130 -16.96 -23.03 -33.83
CA ASN A 130 -17.29 -23.50 -32.50
C ASN A 130 -16.52 -24.80 -32.21
N LEU A 131 -15.58 -24.76 -31.28
CA LEU A 131 -14.89 -25.94 -30.79
C LEU A 131 -15.58 -26.44 -29.51
N VAL A 132 -16.37 -27.49 -29.66
CA VAL A 132 -17.15 -28.06 -28.56
C VAL A 132 -16.44 -29.28 -27.98
N ARG A 133 -16.37 -29.33 -26.66
CA ARG A 133 -15.89 -30.49 -25.91
C ARG A 133 -17.08 -31.20 -25.28
N ASN A 134 -17.23 -32.49 -25.51
CA ASN A 134 -18.31 -33.27 -24.90
C ASN A 134 -17.95 -33.74 -23.47
N ARG A 135 -18.93 -34.34 -22.75
CA ARG A 135 -18.75 -34.88 -21.40
C ARG A 135 -17.66 -35.96 -21.30
N ALA A 136 -17.38 -36.67 -22.39
CA ALA A 136 -16.30 -37.67 -22.47
C ALA A 136 -14.92 -37.03 -22.69
N GLY A 137 -14.85 -35.67 -22.80
CA GLY A 137 -13.61 -34.95 -23.03
C GLY A 137 -13.12 -34.92 -24.47
N GLN A 138 -13.92 -35.35 -25.42
CA GLN A 138 -13.58 -35.36 -26.83
C GLN A 138 -13.94 -34.02 -27.48
N TRP A 139 -13.09 -33.51 -28.37
CA TRP A 139 -13.34 -32.29 -29.11
C TRP A 139 -14.07 -32.56 -30.44
N SER A 140 -15.00 -31.72 -30.79
CA SER A 140 -15.80 -31.85 -31.98
C SER A 140 -14.97 -31.86 -33.29
N ILE A 141 -13.90 -31.06 -33.33
CA ILE A 141 -13.00 -31.06 -34.51
C ILE A 141 -12.24 -32.38 -34.73
N GLY A 142 -12.08 -33.17 -33.66
CA GLY A 142 -11.37 -34.46 -33.73
C GLY A 142 -12.05 -35.46 -34.68
N SER A 143 -13.37 -35.50 -34.75
CA SER A 143 -14.12 -36.35 -35.68
C SER A 143 -13.95 -35.92 -37.14
N ILE A 144 -13.90 -34.61 -37.38
CA ILE A 144 -13.67 -34.04 -38.71
C ILE A 144 -12.24 -34.36 -39.20
N LEU A 145 -11.25 -34.12 -38.34
CA LEU A 145 -9.83 -34.39 -38.67
C LEU A 145 -9.59 -35.89 -38.92
N LEU A 146 -10.16 -36.74 -38.09
CA LEU A 146 -10.03 -38.19 -38.22
C LEU A 146 -10.69 -38.66 -39.51
N ARG A 147 -11.88 -38.15 -39.83
CA ARG A 147 -12.59 -38.54 -41.07
C ARG A 147 -11.88 -38.01 -42.32
N ALA A 148 -11.43 -36.76 -42.28
CA ALA A 148 -10.60 -36.19 -43.35
C ALA A 148 -9.29 -36.97 -43.57
N SER A 149 -8.76 -37.60 -42.54
CA SER A 149 -7.58 -38.44 -42.60
C SER A 149 -7.87 -39.86 -43.14
N GLN A 150 -9.11 -40.32 -43.06
CA GLN A 150 -9.52 -41.70 -43.42
C GLN A 150 -10.19 -41.80 -44.78
N ILE A 151 -10.49 -40.73 -45.52
CA ILE A 151 -11.15 -40.79 -46.80
C ILE A 151 -10.25 -41.57 -47.80
N PRO A 152 -10.52 -42.86 -48.05
CA PRO A 152 -9.94 -43.54 -49.14
C PRO A 152 -10.78 -43.20 -50.37
N ASN A 153 -10.17 -42.59 -51.39
CA ASN A 153 -10.67 -42.52 -52.72
C ASN A 153 -12.20 -42.47 -52.91
N ALA A 154 -12.74 -41.33 -53.35
CA ALA A 154 -14.14 -41.26 -53.78
C ALA A 154 -14.45 -42.49 -54.67
N PRO A 155 -15.59 -43.19 -54.48
CA PRO A 155 -15.93 -44.37 -55.29
C PRO A 155 -16.38 -43.93 -56.64
N THR A 156 -15.43 -43.63 -57.54
CA THR A 156 -15.65 -43.62 -58.96
C THR A 156 -14.97 -44.86 -59.46
N GLY A 157 -15.80 -45.92 -59.76
CA GLY A 157 -15.31 -47.19 -60.25
C GLY A 157 -14.38 -47.02 -61.41
N ASN A 158 -13.13 -47.38 -61.19
CA ASN A 158 -12.28 -48.16 -62.10
C ASN A 158 -10.91 -48.33 -61.41
N ARG A 159 -10.55 -49.61 -61.25
CA ARG A 159 -9.25 -50.01 -60.64
C ARG A 159 -8.12 -49.61 -61.60
N HIS A 160 -7.56 -48.49 -61.50
CA HIS A 160 -6.21 -48.20 -61.93
C HIS A 160 -5.51 -47.37 -60.81
N VAL A 161 -4.25 -47.71 -60.59
CA VAL A 161 -3.34 -47.09 -59.62
C VAL A 161 -3.52 -45.59 -59.68
N THR A 162 -4.30 -45.07 -58.78
CA THR A 162 -4.65 -43.65 -58.71
C THR A 162 -3.77 -42.97 -57.74
N ALA A 163 -3.02 -41.98 -58.20
CA ALA A 163 -2.39 -40.99 -57.31
C ALA A 163 -3.43 -40.52 -56.31
N HIS A 164 -3.07 -40.62 -55.01
CA HIS A 164 -3.93 -40.22 -53.95
C HIS A 164 -4.46 -38.80 -54.20
N PRO A 165 -5.75 -38.49 -53.93
CA PRO A 165 -6.27 -37.15 -54.06
C PRO A 165 -5.46 -36.25 -53.13
N ARG A 166 -4.82 -35.23 -53.71
CA ARG A 166 -4.01 -34.28 -52.93
C ARG A 166 -4.94 -33.43 -52.08
N PHE A 167 -4.66 -33.35 -50.78
CA PHE A 167 -5.40 -32.51 -49.85
C PHE A 167 -5.34 -31.05 -50.31
N PRO A 168 -6.45 -30.30 -50.34
CA PRO A 168 -6.44 -28.90 -50.75
C PRO A 168 -5.69 -28.04 -49.71
N TYR A 169 -5.11 -26.94 -50.18
CA TYR A 169 -4.67 -25.88 -49.28
C TYR A 169 -5.91 -25.23 -48.64
N ILE A 170 -6.03 -25.25 -47.33
CA ILE A 170 -7.13 -24.62 -46.59
C ILE A 170 -6.60 -23.38 -45.92
N GLU A 171 -7.28 -22.27 -46.06
CA GLU A 171 -7.02 -21.03 -45.33
C GLU A 171 -8.31 -20.44 -44.84
N ALA A 172 -8.23 -19.77 -43.70
CA ALA A 172 -9.29 -18.96 -43.15
C ALA A 172 -8.72 -17.61 -42.75
N THR A 173 -9.47 -16.57 -43.09
CA THR A 173 -9.15 -15.17 -42.76
C THR A 173 -10.26 -14.59 -41.92
N SER A 174 -9.90 -13.61 -41.03
CA SER A 174 -10.86 -12.94 -40.16
C SER A 174 -11.69 -13.92 -39.31
N ALA A 175 -11.10 -15.06 -38.95
CA ALA A 175 -11.83 -16.11 -38.23
C ALA A 175 -11.99 -15.79 -36.74
N ARG A 176 -13.09 -16.31 -36.20
CA ARG A 176 -13.36 -16.35 -34.76
C ARG A 176 -13.48 -17.81 -34.33
N ILE A 177 -12.76 -18.15 -33.25
CA ILE A 177 -12.79 -19.49 -32.68
C ILE A 177 -13.33 -19.40 -31.28
N ASP A 178 -14.52 -19.95 -31.05
CA ASP A 178 -15.18 -20.03 -29.77
C ASP A 178 -14.99 -21.41 -29.13
N PHE A 179 -14.79 -21.48 -27.81
CA PHE A 179 -14.61 -22.70 -27.06
C PHE A 179 -15.85 -22.97 -26.19
N LYS A 180 -16.35 -24.22 -26.23
CA LYS A 180 -17.52 -24.67 -25.48
C LYS A 180 -17.25 -25.97 -24.74
N ASP A 181 -17.89 -26.14 -23.58
CA ASP A 181 -17.91 -27.38 -22.81
C ASP A 181 -19.36 -27.86 -22.74
N GLY A 182 -19.75 -28.75 -23.67
CA GLY A 182 -21.14 -29.04 -23.95
C GLY A 182 -21.90 -27.82 -24.46
N ALA A 183 -22.97 -27.44 -23.76
CA ALA A 183 -23.75 -26.24 -24.09
C ALA A 183 -23.17 -24.93 -23.51
N GLU A 184 -22.23 -25.03 -22.58
CA GLU A 184 -21.64 -23.86 -21.91
C GLU A 184 -20.52 -23.23 -22.74
N LYS A 185 -20.71 -21.97 -23.15
CA LYS A 185 -19.65 -21.21 -23.82
C LYS A 185 -18.60 -20.77 -22.80
N LYS A 186 -17.34 -21.06 -23.09
CA LYS A 186 -16.23 -20.55 -22.27
C LYS A 186 -16.04 -19.05 -22.49
N PRO A 187 -15.58 -18.31 -21.45
CA PRO A 187 -15.50 -16.85 -21.50
C PRO A 187 -14.36 -16.32 -22.38
N PHE A 188 -13.71 -17.14 -23.17
CA PHE A 188 -12.60 -16.74 -24.05
C PHE A 188 -12.75 -17.29 -25.45
N SER A 189 -12.26 -16.52 -26.42
CA SER A 189 -12.24 -16.84 -27.86
C SER A 189 -10.95 -16.37 -28.48
N LEU A 190 -10.61 -16.93 -29.64
CA LEU A 190 -9.58 -16.39 -30.50
C LEU A 190 -10.27 -15.60 -31.64
N VAL A 191 -9.87 -14.36 -31.83
CA VAL A 191 -10.43 -13.48 -32.86
C VAL A 191 -9.35 -13.05 -33.86
N THR A 192 -9.78 -12.45 -34.94
CA THR A 192 -8.88 -12.10 -36.06
C THR A 192 -7.96 -13.24 -36.44
N ALA A 193 -8.49 -14.46 -36.33
CA ALA A 193 -7.68 -15.63 -36.58
C ALA A 193 -7.42 -15.81 -38.07
N GLU A 194 -6.15 -15.99 -38.39
CA GLU A 194 -5.68 -16.44 -39.70
C GLU A 194 -5.20 -17.88 -39.54
N PHE A 195 -5.80 -18.79 -40.29
CA PHE A 195 -5.46 -20.20 -40.24
C PHE A 195 -5.08 -20.68 -41.64
N SER A 196 -4.06 -21.48 -41.74
CA SER A 196 -3.73 -22.19 -42.95
C SER A 196 -3.29 -23.62 -42.67
N MET A 197 -3.70 -24.54 -43.51
CA MET A 197 -3.34 -25.96 -43.46
C MET A 197 -3.11 -26.51 -44.84
N TRP A 198 -2.03 -27.23 -45.03
CA TRP A 198 -1.67 -27.85 -46.30
C TRP A 198 -0.98 -29.19 -46.09
N GLN A 199 -1.05 -30.03 -47.10
CA GLN A 199 -0.38 -31.30 -47.11
C GLN A 199 1.07 -31.12 -47.61
N ALA A 200 2.05 -31.42 -46.76
CA ALA A 200 3.47 -31.35 -47.07
C ALA A 200 3.97 -32.65 -47.75
N SER A 201 3.43 -33.81 -47.29
CA SER A 201 3.64 -35.14 -47.87
C SER A 201 2.36 -35.95 -47.75
N ASP A 202 2.34 -37.18 -48.32
CA ASP A 202 1.14 -38.04 -48.29
C ASP A 202 0.63 -38.32 -46.83
N ASP A 203 1.53 -38.27 -45.87
CA ASP A 203 1.22 -38.57 -44.47
C ASP A 203 1.35 -37.38 -43.50
N GLU A 204 1.78 -36.19 -44.03
CA GLU A 204 2.04 -35.04 -43.19
C GLU A 204 1.26 -33.80 -43.62
N TRP A 205 0.53 -33.21 -42.71
CA TRP A 205 -0.07 -31.88 -42.84
C TRP A 205 0.69 -30.87 -42.04
N ARG A 206 0.84 -29.70 -42.60
CA ARG A 206 1.35 -28.54 -41.89
C ARG A 206 0.24 -27.56 -41.63
N LEU A 207 0.31 -26.91 -40.49
CA LEU A 207 -0.64 -25.86 -40.08
C LEU A 207 0.09 -24.62 -39.60
N ARG A 208 -0.60 -23.52 -39.78
CA ARG A 208 -0.23 -22.23 -39.22
C ARG A 208 -1.49 -21.54 -38.71
N LEU A 209 -1.47 -21.04 -37.47
CA LEU A 209 -2.54 -20.26 -36.86
C LEU A 209 -1.93 -19.00 -36.26
N ARG A 210 -2.50 -17.85 -36.57
CA ARG A 210 -2.21 -16.58 -35.99
C ARG A 210 -3.50 -16.01 -35.47
N ALA A 211 -3.60 -15.64 -34.17
CA ALA A 211 -4.85 -15.21 -33.62
C ALA A 211 -4.63 -14.35 -32.35
N GLN A 212 -5.61 -13.51 -32.03
CA GLN A 212 -5.63 -12.75 -30.79
C GLN A 212 -6.59 -13.40 -29.79
N PRO A 213 -6.12 -13.78 -28.58
CA PRO A 213 -6.99 -14.26 -27.52
C PRO A 213 -7.79 -13.10 -26.90
N VAL A 214 -9.11 -13.27 -26.75
CA VAL A 214 -10.00 -12.29 -26.14
C VAL A 214 -10.95 -12.93 -25.15
N ARG A 215 -11.50 -12.13 -24.24
CA ARG A 215 -12.53 -12.55 -23.30
C ARG A 215 -13.89 -12.04 -23.76
N THR A 216 -14.91 -12.90 -23.74
CA THR A 216 -16.22 -12.65 -24.36
C THR A 216 -17.34 -12.33 -23.36
N ASP A 217 -17.12 -12.54 -22.07
CA ASP A 217 -18.07 -12.23 -20.98
C ASP A 217 -17.89 -10.84 -20.36
N LEU A 218 -16.89 -10.07 -20.85
CA LEU A 218 -16.65 -8.70 -20.41
C LEU A 218 -17.20 -7.72 -21.44
N GLN A 219 -17.83 -6.65 -20.96
CA GLN A 219 -18.36 -5.56 -21.82
C GLN A 219 -17.25 -4.67 -22.42
N LEU A 220 -16.03 -4.77 -21.90
CA LEU A 220 -14.88 -3.99 -22.36
C LEU A 220 -14.06 -4.80 -23.36
N HIS A 221 -13.70 -4.16 -24.46
CA HIS A 221 -12.71 -4.72 -25.38
C HIS A 221 -11.35 -4.79 -24.68
N LEU A 222 -10.73 -5.98 -24.70
CA LEU A 222 -9.37 -6.16 -24.21
C LEU A 222 -8.41 -5.78 -25.33
N TYR A 223 -7.58 -4.78 -25.07
CA TYR A 223 -6.44 -4.44 -25.91
C TYR A 223 -5.18 -5.08 -25.29
N ASP A 224 -4.14 -5.27 -26.10
CA ASP A 224 -2.84 -5.77 -25.66
C ASP A 224 -2.87 -7.16 -24.97
N THR A 225 -3.78 -8.02 -25.41
CA THR A 225 -3.80 -9.44 -25.02
C THR A 225 -2.74 -10.25 -25.76
N GLY A 226 -2.01 -9.60 -26.66
CA GLY A 226 -0.96 -10.21 -27.46
C GLY A 226 -1.48 -11.06 -28.62
N GLU A 227 -0.55 -11.63 -29.34
CA GLU A 227 -0.77 -12.47 -30.50
C GLU A 227 -0.25 -13.87 -30.24
N LEU A 228 -1.09 -14.86 -30.53
CA LEU A 228 -0.77 -16.28 -30.48
C LEU A 228 -0.47 -16.80 -31.90
N ASN A 229 0.76 -17.22 -32.11
CA ASN A 229 1.20 -17.87 -33.33
C ASN A 229 1.44 -19.36 -33.06
N VAL A 230 0.83 -20.23 -33.80
CA VAL A 230 1.02 -21.69 -33.72
C VAL A 230 1.37 -22.20 -35.11
N GLU A 231 2.47 -22.92 -35.22
CA GLU A 231 2.87 -23.56 -36.45
C GLU A 231 3.42 -24.96 -36.18
N GLY A 232 3.30 -25.82 -37.19
CA GLY A 232 3.87 -27.15 -37.09
C GLY A 232 3.23 -28.18 -38.00
N SER A 233 3.40 -29.45 -37.64
CA SER A 233 2.95 -30.57 -38.43
C SER A 233 2.14 -31.60 -37.62
N LEU A 234 1.25 -32.25 -38.33
CA LEU A 234 0.45 -33.37 -37.88
C LEU A 234 0.68 -34.53 -38.85
N ARG A 235 0.86 -35.76 -38.33
CA ARG A 235 1.00 -36.93 -39.17
C ARG A 235 -0.22 -37.85 -39.06
N ARG A 236 -0.53 -38.54 -40.13
CA ARG A 236 -1.66 -39.46 -40.22
C ARG A 236 -1.54 -40.59 -39.21
N ALA A 237 -2.63 -40.92 -38.51
CA ALA A 237 -2.71 -42.04 -37.61
C ALA A 237 -4.11 -42.67 -37.60
N PRO A 238 -4.25 -43.93 -37.21
CA PRO A 238 -5.55 -44.62 -37.18
C PRO A 238 -6.47 -44.10 -36.09
N ARG A 239 -5.91 -43.45 -35.04
CA ARG A 239 -6.67 -42.86 -33.93
C ARG A 239 -6.13 -41.47 -33.64
N LEU A 240 -6.99 -40.56 -33.20
CA LEU A 240 -6.64 -39.19 -32.94
C LEU A 240 -5.55 -39.08 -31.83
N GLU A 241 -5.64 -39.91 -30.79
CA GLU A 241 -4.66 -39.91 -29.69
C GLU A 241 -3.26 -40.34 -30.15
N ALA A 242 -3.18 -41.21 -31.15
CA ALA A 242 -1.93 -41.72 -31.72
C ALA A 242 -1.35 -40.82 -32.83
N MET A 243 -2.02 -39.72 -33.20
CA MET A 243 -1.57 -38.80 -34.22
C MET A 243 -0.29 -38.08 -33.78
N PRO A 244 0.84 -38.29 -34.44
CA PRO A 244 2.06 -37.61 -34.15
C PRO A 244 1.95 -36.11 -34.47
N VAL A 245 2.44 -35.29 -33.58
CA VAL A 245 2.40 -33.83 -33.70
C VAL A 245 3.77 -33.25 -33.38
N ASP A 246 4.14 -32.19 -34.10
CA ASP A 246 5.28 -31.34 -33.83
C ASP A 246 4.81 -29.89 -34.03
N LEU A 247 4.49 -29.23 -32.90
CA LEU A 247 3.93 -27.88 -32.91
C LEU A 247 4.85 -26.93 -32.16
N HIS A 248 5.00 -25.76 -32.74
CA HIS A 248 5.62 -24.60 -32.07
C HIS A 248 4.58 -23.52 -31.86
N ALA A 249 4.46 -23.03 -30.63
CA ALA A 249 3.55 -21.97 -30.27
C ALA A 249 4.34 -20.79 -29.67
N GLU A 250 3.99 -19.60 -30.08
CA GLU A 250 4.52 -18.36 -29.51
C GLU A 250 3.36 -17.43 -29.19
N TRP A 251 3.29 -16.99 -27.94
CA TRP A 251 2.39 -15.94 -27.50
C TRP A 251 3.21 -14.73 -27.08
N SER A 252 3.10 -13.63 -27.81
CA SER A 252 3.94 -12.45 -27.61
C SER A 252 3.13 -11.15 -27.67
N GLY A 253 3.71 -10.05 -27.18
CA GLY A 253 3.05 -8.74 -27.13
C GLY A 253 1.89 -8.66 -26.13
N ALA A 254 1.82 -9.56 -25.18
CA ALA A 254 0.75 -9.60 -24.18
C ALA A 254 1.15 -8.84 -22.93
N GLN A 255 0.31 -7.88 -22.50
CA GLN A 255 0.47 -7.19 -21.22
C GLN A 255 -0.08 -8.03 -20.08
N LEU A 256 0.71 -8.25 -19.05
CA LEU A 256 0.38 -9.17 -17.95
C LEU A 256 -0.95 -8.83 -17.26
N GLY A 257 -1.30 -7.55 -17.12
CA GLY A 257 -2.61 -7.12 -16.58
C GLY A 257 -3.77 -7.58 -17.44
N GLN A 258 -3.62 -7.51 -18.77
CA GLN A 258 -4.63 -7.99 -19.72
C GLN A 258 -4.70 -9.53 -19.74
N VAL A 259 -3.56 -10.20 -19.60
CA VAL A 259 -3.50 -11.66 -19.47
C VAL A 259 -4.23 -12.14 -18.21
N THR A 260 -4.02 -11.48 -17.06
CA THR A 260 -4.75 -11.83 -15.84
C THR A 260 -6.24 -11.59 -15.97
N ARG A 261 -6.65 -10.53 -16.66
CA ARG A 261 -8.06 -10.27 -16.97
C ARG A 261 -8.63 -11.28 -17.96
N LEU A 262 -7.86 -11.69 -18.96
CA LEU A 262 -8.24 -12.74 -19.89
C LEU A 262 -8.50 -14.07 -19.18
N ILE A 263 -7.61 -14.48 -18.28
CA ILE A 263 -7.69 -15.78 -17.59
C ILE A 263 -8.72 -15.74 -16.43
N ALA A 264 -8.63 -14.74 -15.54
CA ALA A 264 -9.40 -14.69 -14.30
C ALA A 264 -10.62 -13.75 -14.35
N GLY A 265 -10.82 -12.98 -15.42
CA GLY A 265 -11.90 -11.99 -15.55
C GLY A 265 -11.64 -10.66 -14.85
N VAL A 266 -10.60 -10.56 -14.04
CA VAL A 266 -10.22 -9.36 -13.30
C VAL A 266 -8.77 -9.03 -13.53
N ASP A 267 -8.47 -7.73 -13.58
CA ASP A 267 -7.09 -7.26 -13.60
C ASP A 267 -6.50 -7.40 -12.19
N SER A 268 -5.52 -8.27 -12.05
CA SER A 268 -4.85 -8.51 -10.76
C SER A 268 -3.86 -7.41 -10.40
N GLY A 269 -3.75 -6.33 -11.18
CA GLY A 269 -2.85 -5.20 -10.95
C GLY A 269 -1.38 -5.47 -11.29
N TRP A 270 -1.07 -6.58 -11.94
CA TRP A 270 0.27 -6.88 -12.44
C TRP A 270 0.51 -6.22 -13.78
N ARG A 271 1.75 -5.76 -14.01
CA ARG A 271 2.22 -5.16 -15.26
C ARG A 271 3.52 -5.82 -15.68
N GLY A 272 3.80 -5.79 -16.97
CA GLY A 272 4.96 -6.38 -17.62
C GLY A 272 4.60 -7.02 -18.94
N ASP A 273 5.58 -7.21 -19.81
CA ASP A 273 5.41 -7.82 -21.12
C ASP A 273 5.61 -9.33 -21.00
N LEU A 274 4.59 -10.10 -21.36
CA LEU A 274 4.63 -11.57 -21.37
C LEU A 274 4.98 -12.08 -22.76
N ARG A 275 5.95 -12.99 -22.80
CA ARG A 275 6.23 -13.82 -23.98
C ARG A 275 6.36 -15.28 -23.56
N VAL A 276 5.60 -16.14 -24.19
CA VAL A 276 5.64 -17.59 -23.97
C VAL A 276 5.94 -18.26 -25.28
N THR A 277 7.01 -19.06 -25.32
CA THR A 277 7.28 -19.97 -26.43
C THR A 277 7.13 -21.40 -25.96
N ALA A 278 6.49 -22.25 -26.74
CA ALA A 278 6.28 -23.65 -26.40
C ALA A 278 6.47 -24.54 -27.61
N THR A 279 7.21 -25.64 -27.45
CA THR A 279 7.31 -26.72 -28.44
C THR A 279 6.61 -27.95 -27.87
N MET A 280 5.76 -28.56 -28.68
CA MET A 280 4.95 -29.73 -28.32
C MET A 280 5.25 -30.84 -29.29
N GLN A 281 5.87 -31.92 -28.84
CA GLN A 281 6.30 -33.04 -29.65
C GLN A 281 5.80 -34.36 -29.05
N GLY A 282 5.33 -35.27 -29.93
CA GLY A 282 4.84 -36.57 -29.47
C GLY A 282 3.54 -36.94 -30.18
N ASN A 283 2.64 -37.61 -29.48
CA ASN A 283 1.29 -37.92 -29.91
C ASN A 283 0.26 -37.08 -29.22
N LEU A 284 -0.90 -36.81 -29.80
CA LEU A 284 -1.97 -36.03 -29.13
C LEU A 284 -2.45 -36.65 -27.79
N GLY A 285 -2.13 -37.90 -27.52
CA GLY A 285 -2.35 -38.59 -26.25
C GLY A 285 -1.27 -38.33 -25.21
N ASP A 286 -0.01 -38.20 -25.69
CA ASP A 286 1.19 -38.06 -24.88
C ASP A 286 2.16 -37.08 -25.55
N LEU A 287 2.29 -35.89 -24.98
CA LEU A 287 3.07 -34.78 -25.50
C LEU A 287 4.25 -34.44 -24.61
N ASN A 288 5.42 -34.31 -25.20
CA ASN A 288 6.57 -33.66 -24.56
C ASN A 288 6.47 -32.15 -24.81
N LEU A 289 6.42 -31.40 -23.75
CA LEU A 289 6.32 -29.94 -23.77
C LEU A 289 7.63 -29.32 -23.37
N GLN A 290 8.13 -28.40 -24.16
CA GLN A 290 9.25 -27.53 -23.76
C GLN A 290 8.76 -26.10 -23.91
N SER A 291 8.85 -25.32 -22.84
CA SER A 291 8.37 -23.94 -22.87
C SER A 291 9.38 -22.99 -22.26
N ARG A 292 9.41 -21.78 -22.75
CA ARG A 292 10.14 -20.67 -22.15
C ARG A 292 9.16 -19.55 -21.86
N ILE A 293 9.11 -19.14 -20.60
CA ILE A 293 8.23 -18.08 -20.11
C ILE A 293 9.10 -16.89 -19.77
N ARG A 294 8.88 -15.77 -20.46
CA ARG A 294 9.54 -14.50 -20.18
C ARG A 294 8.50 -13.47 -19.76
N VAL A 295 8.77 -12.81 -18.64
CA VAL A 295 8.05 -11.60 -18.24
C VAL A 295 9.09 -10.53 -18.00
N SER A 296 9.09 -9.50 -18.80
CA SER A 296 9.95 -8.33 -18.61
C SER A 296 9.19 -7.22 -17.91
N ASP A 297 9.92 -6.44 -17.10
CA ASP A 297 9.37 -5.30 -16.36
C ASP A 297 8.20 -5.67 -15.43
N LEU A 298 8.32 -6.80 -14.71
CA LEU A 298 7.29 -7.26 -13.77
C LEU A 298 7.15 -6.26 -12.61
N ARG A 299 5.96 -5.69 -12.46
CA ARG A 299 5.65 -4.71 -11.42
C ARG A 299 4.16 -4.69 -11.09
N ARG A 300 3.82 -3.99 -10.00
CA ARG A 300 2.42 -3.68 -9.65
C ARG A 300 2.01 -2.36 -10.30
N GLN A 301 0.71 -2.22 -10.58
CA GLN A 301 0.14 -0.97 -11.12
C GLN A 301 0.17 0.16 -10.10
N GLU A 302 -0.03 -0.16 -8.82
CA GLU A 302 -0.25 0.80 -7.75
C GLU A 302 1.03 1.59 -7.39
N PHE A 303 2.20 1.09 -7.78
CA PHE A 303 3.47 1.75 -7.49
C PHE A 303 4.59 1.31 -8.44
N GLN A 304 5.57 2.18 -8.62
CA GLN A 304 6.74 1.90 -9.44
C GLN A 304 7.92 1.51 -8.54
N PRO A 305 8.39 0.26 -8.60
CA PRO A 305 9.55 -0.17 -7.82
C PRO A 305 10.84 0.48 -8.35
N PRO A 306 11.87 0.63 -7.50
CA PRO A 306 13.16 1.15 -7.92
C PRO A 306 13.92 0.22 -8.88
N SER A 307 13.57 -1.07 -8.89
CA SER A 307 14.08 -2.09 -9.83
C SER A 307 12.95 -2.99 -10.27
N THR A 308 12.96 -3.37 -11.54
CA THR A 308 12.02 -4.33 -12.11
C THR A 308 12.54 -5.74 -11.93
N VAL A 309 11.63 -6.71 -11.97
CA VAL A 309 11.97 -8.13 -11.94
C VAL A 309 11.68 -8.72 -13.29
N ASP A 310 12.70 -9.36 -13.89
CA ASP A 310 12.55 -10.12 -15.10
C ASP A 310 12.48 -11.61 -14.76
N VAL A 311 11.49 -12.29 -15.32
CA VAL A 311 11.32 -13.74 -15.23
C VAL A 311 11.75 -14.34 -16.57
N ASP A 312 12.65 -15.30 -16.56
CA ASP A 312 13.04 -16.09 -17.74
C ASP A 312 13.17 -17.55 -17.33
N ALA A 313 12.06 -18.27 -17.37
CA ALA A 313 11.97 -19.65 -16.94
C ALA A 313 11.89 -20.60 -18.13
N ASN A 314 12.75 -21.64 -18.14
CA ASN A 314 12.72 -22.73 -19.11
C ASN A 314 12.10 -23.94 -18.44
N CYS A 315 11.00 -24.43 -19.01
CA CYS A 315 10.25 -25.56 -18.49
C CYS A 315 10.22 -26.72 -19.48
N ARG A 316 10.28 -27.94 -18.93
CA ARG A 316 10.03 -29.20 -19.64
C ARG A 316 8.98 -29.96 -18.86
N SER A 317 8.11 -30.68 -19.57
CA SER A 317 7.11 -31.52 -18.95
C SER A 317 6.54 -32.50 -19.97
N GLN A 318 5.83 -33.51 -19.48
CA GLN A 318 5.07 -34.49 -20.29
C GLN A 318 3.59 -34.33 -20.00
N TYR A 319 2.79 -34.18 -21.03
CA TYR A 319 1.35 -34.11 -20.91
C TYR A 319 0.72 -35.43 -21.33
N HIS A 320 -0.05 -36.05 -20.43
CA HIS A 320 -0.86 -37.24 -20.66
C HIS A 320 -2.34 -36.87 -20.71
N ARG A 321 -2.98 -37.10 -21.82
CA ARG A 321 -4.42 -36.83 -22.02
C ARG A 321 -5.27 -37.67 -21.06
N THR A 322 -4.88 -38.94 -20.85
CA THR A 322 -5.49 -39.81 -19.84
C THR A 322 -5.21 -39.25 -18.44
N GLY A 323 -6.26 -38.86 -17.74
CA GLY A 323 -6.12 -38.22 -16.42
C GLY A 323 -5.79 -36.72 -16.44
N ARG A 324 -5.54 -36.12 -17.60
CA ARG A 324 -5.12 -34.70 -17.75
C ARG A 324 -3.94 -34.35 -16.86
N LEU A 325 -2.95 -35.19 -16.91
CA LEU A 325 -1.75 -35.12 -16.07
C LEU A 325 -0.64 -34.41 -16.84
N LEU A 326 -0.06 -33.42 -16.22
CA LEU A 326 1.20 -32.80 -16.61
C LEU A 326 2.26 -33.37 -15.66
N ASP A 327 3.11 -34.25 -16.16
CA ASP A 327 4.08 -34.99 -15.40
C ASP A 327 5.51 -34.55 -15.73
N ASN A 328 6.48 -34.97 -14.90
CA ASN A 328 7.90 -34.67 -15.09
C ASN A 328 8.15 -33.18 -15.34
N ILE A 329 7.40 -32.31 -14.66
CA ILE A 329 7.60 -30.86 -14.73
C ILE A 329 8.98 -30.56 -14.20
N THR A 330 9.79 -29.85 -14.97
CA THR A 330 11.09 -29.32 -14.59
C THR A 330 11.21 -27.93 -15.14
N CYS A 331 11.08 -26.91 -14.29
CA CYS A 331 11.25 -25.51 -14.65
C CYS A 331 12.51 -24.94 -14.00
N PHE A 332 13.41 -24.46 -14.82
CA PHE A 332 14.65 -23.83 -14.41
C PHE A 332 14.56 -22.33 -14.63
N TRP A 333 14.74 -21.55 -13.56
CA TRP A 333 14.76 -20.10 -13.59
C TRP A 333 16.07 -19.57 -13.01
N PRO A 334 17.02 -19.07 -13.85
CA PRO A 334 18.24 -18.46 -13.35
C PRO A 334 17.94 -17.12 -12.67
N VAL A 335 18.52 -16.91 -11.51
CA VAL A 335 18.40 -15.68 -10.73
C VAL A 335 19.81 -15.25 -10.30
N ALA A 336 20.36 -14.24 -10.97
CA ALA A 336 21.76 -13.80 -10.78
C ALA A 336 22.77 -14.97 -10.92
N ALA A 337 23.54 -15.27 -9.87
CA ALA A 337 24.49 -16.39 -9.85
C ALA A 337 23.84 -17.72 -9.44
N GLY A 338 22.60 -17.69 -8.93
CA GLY A 338 21.85 -18.85 -8.48
C GLY A 338 20.73 -19.25 -9.43
N HIS A 339 19.90 -20.19 -8.99
CA HIS A 339 18.74 -20.62 -9.75
C HIS A 339 17.62 -21.17 -8.87
N LEU A 340 16.40 -21.07 -9.38
CA LEU A 340 15.21 -21.76 -8.90
C LEU A 340 14.93 -22.96 -9.80
N LEU A 341 14.69 -24.12 -9.20
CA LEU A 341 14.29 -25.33 -9.90
C LEU A 341 12.95 -25.81 -9.35
N LEU A 342 11.91 -25.78 -10.20
CA LEU A 342 10.60 -26.34 -9.86
C LEU A 342 10.44 -27.68 -10.54
N THR A 343 10.16 -28.74 -9.77
CA THR A 343 9.91 -30.09 -10.28
C THR A 343 8.58 -30.64 -9.78
N GLY A 344 8.01 -31.65 -10.46
CA GLY A 344 6.82 -32.32 -9.97
C GLY A 344 5.78 -32.68 -11.03
N SER A 345 4.51 -32.76 -10.61
CA SER A 345 3.38 -33.08 -11.44
C SER A 345 2.12 -32.27 -11.09
N LEU A 346 1.26 -32.05 -12.10
CA LEU A 346 -0.03 -31.35 -11.94
C LEU A 346 -1.13 -32.12 -12.67
N GLN A 347 -2.26 -32.33 -12.00
CA GLN A 347 -3.43 -32.98 -12.57
C GLN A 347 -4.64 -32.03 -12.57
N GLY A 348 -5.30 -31.89 -13.70
CA GLY A 348 -6.46 -31.03 -13.90
C GLY A 348 -6.11 -29.55 -14.04
N PHE A 349 -6.82 -28.82 -14.89
CA PHE A 349 -6.56 -27.39 -15.16
C PHE A 349 -7.48 -26.46 -14.38
N ALA A 350 -8.71 -26.88 -14.09
CA ALA A 350 -9.68 -26.03 -13.39
C ALA A 350 -9.49 -26.03 -11.86
N SER A 351 -9.10 -27.15 -11.31
CA SER A 351 -8.75 -27.31 -9.89
C SER A 351 -7.50 -28.16 -9.81
N PRO A 352 -6.32 -27.57 -9.99
CA PRO A 352 -5.10 -28.33 -10.10
C PRO A 352 -4.79 -29.05 -8.78
N ARG A 353 -4.64 -30.37 -8.87
CA ARG A 353 -4.06 -31.22 -7.84
C ARG A 353 -2.64 -31.54 -8.27
N GLY A 354 -1.71 -31.60 -7.35
CA GLY A 354 -0.32 -31.88 -7.74
C GLY A 354 0.62 -31.94 -6.59
N ASP A 355 1.82 -32.30 -6.96
CA ASP A 355 2.97 -32.46 -6.12
C ASP A 355 4.10 -31.68 -6.76
N LEU A 356 4.53 -30.60 -6.12
CA LEU A 356 5.53 -29.68 -6.65
C LEU A 356 6.63 -29.44 -5.63
N GLN A 357 7.86 -29.56 -6.05
CA GLN A 357 9.07 -29.25 -5.27
C GLN A 357 9.77 -28.06 -5.88
N LEU A 358 10.03 -27.04 -5.06
CA LEU A 358 10.79 -25.84 -5.43
C LEU A 358 12.14 -25.89 -4.71
N GLU A 359 13.23 -26.00 -5.45
CA GLU A 359 14.60 -25.90 -4.96
C GLU A 359 15.16 -24.50 -5.22
N MET A 360 15.80 -23.94 -4.24
CA MET A 360 16.47 -22.64 -4.29
C MET A 360 17.97 -22.89 -4.08
N ASN A 361 18.77 -22.54 -5.06
CA ASN A 361 20.23 -22.73 -4.98
C ASN A 361 20.92 -21.38 -5.19
N GLN A 362 21.63 -20.91 -4.17
CA GLN A 362 22.39 -19.65 -4.15
C GLN A 362 21.57 -18.43 -4.62
N ILE A 363 20.29 -18.39 -4.25
CA ILE A 363 19.42 -17.28 -4.59
C ILE A 363 19.84 -16.06 -3.76
N PRO A 364 20.11 -14.89 -4.38
CA PRO A 364 20.34 -13.67 -3.64
C PRO A 364 19.18 -13.35 -2.70
N ALA A 365 19.44 -13.08 -1.43
CA ALA A 365 18.39 -12.75 -0.46
C ALA A 365 17.61 -11.46 -0.83
N SER A 366 18.18 -10.62 -1.69
CA SER A 366 17.49 -9.48 -2.30
C SER A 366 16.31 -9.90 -3.18
N PHE A 367 16.36 -11.06 -3.82
CA PHE A 367 15.33 -11.49 -4.77
C PHE A 367 13.95 -11.69 -4.12
N PRO A 368 13.77 -12.49 -3.04
CA PRO A 368 12.48 -12.59 -2.37
C PRO A 368 12.01 -11.26 -1.78
N VAL A 369 12.94 -10.40 -1.32
CA VAL A 369 12.59 -9.06 -0.82
C VAL A 369 12.12 -8.14 -1.96
N THR A 370 12.76 -8.22 -3.13
CA THR A 370 12.29 -7.49 -4.32
C THR A 370 10.91 -7.97 -4.76
N LEU A 371 10.66 -9.28 -4.77
CA LEU A 371 9.31 -9.81 -5.04
C LEU A 371 8.27 -9.32 -4.01
N LEU A 372 8.65 -9.27 -2.74
CA LEU A 372 7.81 -8.67 -1.71
C LEU A 372 7.59 -7.17 -1.94
N GLY A 373 8.62 -6.45 -2.37
CA GLY A 373 8.58 -5.04 -2.73
C GLY A 373 7.63 -4.74 -3.91
N LEU A 374 7.46 -5.69 -4.84
CA LEU A 374 6.44 -5.58 -5.90
C LEU A 374 5.01 -5.61 -5.35
N MET A 375 4.80 -6.19 -4.17
CA MET A 375 3.49 -6.29 -3.53
C MET A 375 3.28 -5.27 -2.41
N ARG A 376 4.37 -4.67 -1.91
CA ARG A 376 4.39 -3.83 -0.71
C ARG A 376 5.32 -2.63 -0.86
N PRO A 377 4.79 -1.39 -1.00
CA PRO A 377 5.62 -0.19 -1.18
C PRO A 377 6.65 0.03 -0.05
N GLY A 378 6.30 -0.31 1.18
CA GLY A 378 7.20 -0.16 2.34
C GLY A 378 8.46 -1.04 2.28
N ALA A 379 8.41 -2.15 1.55
CA ALA A 379 9.57 -3.04 1.37
C ALA A 379 10.57 -2.53 0.32
N GLN A 380 10.23 -1.52 -0.47
CA GLN A 380 11.10 -0.97 -1.52
C GLN A 380 12.38 -0.33 -0.99
N ASN A 381 12.32 0.21 0.24
CA ASN A 381 13.46 0.86 0.89
C ASN A 381 14.37 -0.12 1.62
N VAL A 382 14.03 -1.41 1.59
CA VAL A 382 14.80 -2.48 2.25
C VAL A 382 15.72 -3.12 1.22
N THR A 383 17.03 -3.04 1.43
CA THR A 383 18.01 -3.80 0.66
C THR A 383 18.59 -4.91 1.52
N VAL A 384 18.55 -6.12 0.98
CA VAL A 384 19.08 -7.31 1.66
C VAL A 384 20.18 -7.90 0.80
N ALA A 385 21.32 -8.13 1.38
CA ALA A 385 22.37 -8.96 0.79
C ALA A 385 22.43 -10.32 1.51
N GLY A 386 23.03 -11.31 0.87
CA GLY A 386 23.12 -12.67 1.38
C GLY A 386 22.63 -13.68 0.36
N LEU A 387 22.69 -14.95 0.70
CA LEU A 387 22.30 -16.07 -0.15
C LEU A 387 21.28 -16.96 0.56
N VAL A 388 20.29 -17.43 -0.20
CA VAL A 388 19.26 -18.37 0.27
C VAL A 388 19.42 -19.69 -0.46
N ASN A 389 19.47 -20.79 0.31
CA ASN A 389 19.41 -22.15 -0.18
C ASN A 389 18.28 -22.89 0.54
N GLY A 390 17.60 -23.79 -0.15
CA GLY A 390 16.54 -24.56 0.48
C GLY A 390 15.66 -25.30 -0.50
N SER A 391 14.69 -26.02 0.04
CA SER A 391 13.73 -26.79 -0.73
C SER A 391 12.37 -26.77 -0.06
N PHE A 392 11.33 -26.45 -0.83
CA PHE A 392 9.94 -26.50 -0.41
C PHE A 392 9.14 -27.44 -1.27
N HIS A 393 8.31 -28.23 -0.64
CA HIS A 393 7.42 -29.21 -1.24
C HIS A 393 5.98 -28.79 -1.02
N LEU A 394 5.23 -28.61 -2.11
CA LEU A 394 3.83 -28.23 -2.13
C LEU A 394 2.97 -29.38 -2.64
N VAL A 395 2.21 -30.02 -1.78
CA VAL A 395 1.20 -31.00 -2.15
C VAL A 395 -0.17 -30.31 -2.21
N ALA A 396 -0.76 -30.26 -3.39
CA ALA A 396 -2.09 -29.75 -3.63
C ALA A 396 -3.06 -30.89 -3.91
N ALA A 397 -3.75 -31.37 -2.87
CA ALA A 397 -4.83 -32.36 -2.94
C ALA A 397 -6.17 -31.69 -2.55
N ASP A 398 -6.95 -32.33 -1.71
CA ASP A 398 -8.15 -31.70 -1.10
C ASP A 398 -7.76 -30.55 -0.15
N ARG A 399 -6.58 -30.64 0.40
CA ARG A 399 -5.92 -29.56 1.16
C ARG A 399 -4.54 -29.28 0.56
N ARG A 400 -4.14 -28.02 0.61
CA ARG A 400 -2.78 -27.61 0.20
C ARG A 400 -1.86 -27.70 1.40
N VAL A 401 -0.76 -28.44 1.27
CA VAL A 401 0.24 -28.63 2.31
C VAL A 401 1.58 -28.17 1.78
N LEU A 402 2.21 -27.24 2.49
CA LEU A 402 3.56 -26.77 2.23
C LEU A 402 4.48 -27.32 3.32
N SER A 403 5.56 -27.98 2.92
CA SER A 403 6.62 -28.49 3.82
C SER A 403 7.99 -28.20 3.22
N GLY A 404 8.99 -28.08 4.06
CA GLY A 404 10.38 -27.87 3.61
C GLY A 404 11.15 -26.93 4.51
N ASP A 405 12.35 -26.62 4.10
CA ASP A 405 13.25 -25.74 4.82
C ASP A 405 14.10 -24.89 3.88
N ALA A 406 14.57 -23.78 4.38
CA ALA A 406 15.52 -22.91 3.71
C ALA A 406 16.45 -22.24 4.70
N THR A 407 17.68 -21.98 4.28
CA THR A 407 18.67 -21.29 5.06
C THR A 407 19.14 -20.05 4.31
N ALA A 408 19.11 -18.90 4.97
CA ALA A 408 19.70 -17.67 4.47
C ALA A 408 21.01 -17.40 5.23
N THR A 409 22.10 -17.16 4.50
CA THR A 409 23.45 -16.95 5.05
C THR A 409 24.06 -15.66 4.55
N GLY A 410 24.96 -15.06 5.36
CA GLY A 410 25.62 -13.81 5.04
C GLY A 410 24.64 -12.65 4.89
N VAL A 411 23.53 -12.69 5.62
CA VAL A 411 22.46 -11.72 5.48
C VAL A 411 22.85 -10.39 6.11
N SER A 412 22.81 -9.34 5.33
CA SER A 412 22.87 -7.97 5.82
C SER A 412 21.64 -7.20 5.34
N LEU A 413 20.96 -6.59 6.28
CA LEU A 413 19.77 -5.77 6.05
C LEU A 413 20.17 -4.30 6.06
N ARG A 414 19.82 -3.58 5.01
CA ARG A 414 20.02 -2.11 4.96
C ARG A 414 18.67 -1.44 4.74
N TYR A 415 18.37 -0.44 5.57
CA TYR A 415 17.16 0.34 5.51
C TYR A 415 17.46 1.79 5.93
N TYR A 416 17.03 2.78 5.14
CA TYR A 416 17.26 4.21 5.38
C TYR A 416 18.70 4.59 5.78
N GLY A 417 19.70 3.92 5.20
CA GLY A 417 21.12 4.23 5.44
C GLY A 417 21.78 3.47 6.58
N GLY A 418 21.01 2.77 7.42
CA GLY A 418 21.55 1.85 8.43
C GLY A 418 21.79 0.46 7.84
N ALA A 419 22.80 -0.25 8.33
CA ALA A 419 23.08 -1.64 7.96
C ALA A 419 23.20 -2.49 9.22
N VAL A 420 22.53 -3.65 9.22
CA VAL A 420 22.61 -4.65 10.29
C VAL A 420 22.95 -5.99 9.68
N ALA A 421 24.02 -6.62 10.16
CA ALA A 421 24.33 -8.00 9.83
C ALA A 421 23.49 -8.94 10.71
N LEU A 422 22.84 -9.91 10.08
CA LEU A 422 22.02 -10.90 10.75
C LEU A 422 22.74 -12.25 10.76
N PRO A 423 22.54 -13.05 11.82
CA PRO A 423 23.05 -14.41 11.83
C PRO A 423 22.38 -15.26 10.76
N PRO A 424 22.88 -16.48 10.48
CA PRO A 424 22.19 -17.41 9.60
C PRO A 424 20.75 -17.63 10.05
N MET A 425 19.80 -17.53 9.10
CA MET A 425 18.36 -17.65 9.34
C MET A 425 17.87 -18.97 8.77
N HIS A 426 17.15 -19.74 9.58
CA HIS A 426 16.54 -21.00 9.17
C HIS A 426 15.03 -20.85 9.08
N PHE A 427 14.49 -21.13 7.90
CA PHE A 427 13.06 -21.10 7.62
C PHE A 427 12.57 -22.55 7.48
N VAL A 428 11.46 -22.88 8.15
CA VAL A 428 10.90 -24.24 8.09
C VAL A 428 9.38 -24.16 7.88
N SER A 429 8.85 -25.12 7.16
CA SER A 429 7.40 -25.34 7.08
C SER A 429 7.12 -26.73 7.64
N PRO A 430 6.53 -26.85 8.84
CA PRO A 430 6.28 -28.12 9.46
C PRO A 430 5.21 -28.91 8.69
N PRO A 431 5.33 -30.23 8.58
CA PRO A 431 4.28 -31.06 8.03
C PRO A 431 3.00 -30.95 8.88
N PRO A 432 1.82 -31.20 8.33
CA PRO A 432 0.59 -31.20 9.09
C PRO A 432 0.66 -32.27 10.19
N GLN A 433 0.36 -31.88 11.41
CA GLN A 433 0.24 -32.85 12.49
C GLN A 433 -0.94 -33.78 12.23
N PRO A 434 -0.80 -35.09 12.44
CA PRO A 434 -1.93 -36.01 12.33
C PRO A 434 -3.03 -35.60 13.32
N PRO A 435 -4.31 -35.78 12.99
CA PRO A 435 -5.39 -35.43 13.90
C PRO A 435 -5.21 -36.20 15.23
N PRO A 436 -5.49 -35.57 16.38
CA PRO A 436 -5.30 -36.19 17.68
C PRO A 436 -6.15 -37.44 17.75
N THR A 437 -5.53 -38.54 18.07
CA THR A 437 -6.20 -39.84 18.30
C THR A 437 -7.22 -39.67 19.42
N ARG A 438 -8.47 -40.02 19.17
CA ARG A 438 -9.55 -39.98 20.16
C ARG A 438 -9.12 -40.78 21.40
N GLY A 439 -8.80 -40.09 22.50
CA GLY A 439 -8.44 -40.76 23.77
C GLY A 439 -7.62 -39.97 24.75
N ALA A 440 -7.06 -38.82 24.40
CA ALA A 440 -6.30 -37.99 25.34
C ALA A 440 -7.23 -37.07 26.13
N ARG A 441 -7.32 -37.30 27.46
CA ARG A 441 -8.04 -36.46 28.40
C ARG A 441 -7.53 -35.02 28.33
N HIS A 442 -8.45 -34.09 28.20
CA HIS A 442 -8.44 -32.64 28.45
C HIS A 442 -7.06 -31.99 28.81
N VAL A 443 -6.22 -31.88 27.81
CA VAL A 443 -5.29 -30.75 27.71
C VAL A 443 -5.92 -29.82 26.67
N ALA A 444 -6.03 -28.52 26.99
CA ALA A 444 -6.53 -27.54 26.04
C ALA A 444 -5.82 -27.78 24.70
N PRO A 445 -6.58 -27.94 23.59
CA PRO A 445 -5.94 -28.25 22.32
C PRO A 445 -4.91 -27.15 22.03
N PRO A 446 -3.65 -27.52 21.72
CA PRO A 446 -2.71 -26.53 21.20
C PRO A 446 -3.41 -25.88 20.00
N SER A 447 -3.29 -24.58 19.90
CA SER A 447 -3.83 -23.80 18.78
C SER A 447 -3.56 -24.56 17.48
N PRO A 448 -4.58 -24.78 16.61
CA PRO A 448 -4.40 -25.63 15.44
C PRO A 448 -3.17 -25.18 14.67
N PRO A 449 -2.23 -26.07 14.37
CA PRO A 449 -1.04 -25.70 13.60
C PRO A 449 -1.53 -25.06 12.31
N LEU A 450 -1.09 -23.82 12.04
CA LEU A 450 -1.46 -23.10 10.83
C LEU A 450 -0.88 -23.89 9.65
N GLN A 451 -1.73 -24.64 8.98
CA GLN A 451 -1.38 -25.36 7.77
C GLN A 451 -0.85 -24.34 6.76
N ASN A 452 0.33 -24.60 6.20
CA ASN A 452 1.01 -23.73 5.21
C ASN A 452 1.64 -22.42 5.76
N ALA A 453 2.14 -22.43 6.98
CA ALA A 453 2.97 -21.36 7.50
C ALA A 453 4.47 -21.67 7.30
N ILE A 454 5.25 -20.67 6.95
CA ILE A 454 6.71 -20.72 6.99
C ILE A 454 7.14 -20.08 8.32
N GLN A 455 7.96 -20.78 9.09
CA GLN A 455 8.48 -20.29 10.36
C GLN A 455 9.95 -19.96 10.22
N LEU A 456 10.35 -18.76 10.63
CA LEU A 456 11.73 -18.45 10.94
C LEU A 456 12.02 -18.97 12.34
N LEU A 457 12.96 -19.90 12.46
CA LEU A 457 13.42 -20.40 13.76
C LEU A 457 14.11 -19.27 14.55
N PRO A 458 14.10 -19.34 15.89
CA PRO A 458 14.70 -18.29 16.71
C PRO A 458 16.15 -18.01 16.33
N ILE A 459 16.43 -16.74 16.01
CA ILE A 459 17.78 -16.24 15.72
C ILE A 459 18.27 -15.35 16.86
N SER A 460 19.57 -15.39 17.11
CA SER A 460 20.22 -14.59 18.16
C SER A 460 20.88 -13.36 17.54
N ILE A 461 20.38 -12.18 17.83
CA ILE A 461 20.88 -10.90 17.28
C ILE A 461 21.70 -10.20 18.38
N PRO A 462 23.01 -10.00 18.20
CA PRO A 462 23.85 -9.33 19.19
C PRO A 462 23.55 -7.83 19.19
N MET A 463 22.86 -7.35 20.23
CA MET A 463 22.46 -5.95 20.39
C MET A 463 23.29 -5.19 21.42
N GLY A 464 24.53 -5.65 21.70
CA GLY A 464 25.48 -4.97 22.57
C GLY A 464 25.36 -5.31 24.07
N GLU A 465 24.49 -6.25 24.41
CA GLU A 465 24.33 -6.83 25.74
C GLU A 465 24.94 -8.23 25.82
N SER A 466 25.12 -8.74 27.04
CA SER A 466 25.68 -10.08 27.27
C SER A 466 24.79 -11.21 26.77
N ALA A 467 23.47 -11.04 26.84
CA ALA A 467 22.49 -11.93 26.22
C ALA A 467 22.03 -11.32 24.91
N PRO A 468 21.83 -12.13 23.84
CA PRO A 468 21.34 -11.64 22.57
C PRO A 468 19.84 -11.34 22.61
N LEU A 469 19.39 -10.48 21.70
CA LEU A 469 17.99 -10.35 21.35
C LEU A 469 17.59 -11.56 20.50
N ILE A 470 16.51 -12.23 20.85
CA ILE A 470 15.95 -13.35 20.11
C ILE A 470 14.85 -12.84 19.21
N ALA A 471 14.91 -13.24 17.93
CA ALA A 471 13.88 -12.95 16.95
C ALA A 471 13.40 -14.23 16.30
N ASP A 472 12.10 -14.42 16.20
CA ASP A 472 11.44 -15.45 15.43
C ASP A 472 10.25 -14.86 14.66
N ALA A 473 9.81 -15.55 13.61
CA ALA A 473 8.70 -15.06 12.81
C ALA A 473 7.89 -16.21 12.18
N ARG A 474 6.64 -15.95 11.93
CA ARG A 474 5.71 -16.84 11.24
C ARG A 474 5.07 -16.13 10.06
N PHE A 475 5.22 -16.69 8.88
CA PHE A 475 4.66 -16.18 7.64
C PHE A 475 3.52 -17.08 7.18
N THR A 476 2.36 -16.50 6.92
CA THR A 476 1.17 -17.19 6.43
C THR A 476 0.66 -16.51 5.17
N ARG A 477 -0.33 -17.13 4.51
CA ARG A 477 -1.01 -16.47 3.37
C ARG A 477 -1.73 -15.18 3.78
N ALA A 478 -2.22 -15.09 5.00
CA ALA A 478 -2.96 -13.92 5.50
C ALA A 478 -2.03 -12.77 5.94
N GLY A 479 -0.84 -13.08 6.46
CA GLY A 479 0.06 -12.09 7.00
C GLY A 479 1.31 -12.71 7.61
N PHE A 480 1.99 -11.93 8.44
CA PHE A 480 3.09 -12.43 9.25
C PHE A 480 2.93 -12.02 10.72
N GLU A 481 3.56 -12.76 11.57
CA GLU A 481 3.74 -12.49 12.99
C GLU A 481 5.23 -12.63 13.31
N MET A 482 5.81 -11.62 13.92
CA MET A 482 7.20 -11.59 14.32
C MET A 482 7.28 -11.29 15.82
N HIS A 483 8.05 -12.08 16.53
CA HIS A 483 8.31 -11.93 17.96
C HIS A 483 9.77 -11.55 18.19
N LEU A 484 9.99 -10.56 19.05
CA LEU A 484 11.30 -10.05 19.47
C LEU A 484 11.36 -10.03 20.98
N ALA A 485 12.27 -10.81 21.58
CA ALA A 485 12.41 -10.87 23.01
C ALA A 485 13.87 -10.82 23.46
N GLY A 486 14.17 -10.05 24.52
CA GLY A 486 15.49 -10.01 25.11
C GLY A 486 16.06 -8.59 25.32
N PRO A 487 17.29 -8.51 25.85
CA PRO A 487 17.95 -7.25 26.15
C PRO A 487 18.64 -6.67 24.91
N ALA A 488 18.68 -5.33 24.84
CA ALA A 488 19.37 -4.58 23.80
C ALA A 488 19.93 -3.26 24.35
N ALA A 489 21.15 -2.91 23.94
CA ALA A 489 21.70 -1.61 24.21
C ALA A 489 20.98 -0.54 23.37
N LEU A 490 20.51 0.52 23.96
CA LEU A 490 19.76 1.59 23.27
C LEU A 490 20.59 2.24 22.15
N SER A 491 21.91 2.29 22.28
CA SER A 491 22.82 2.80 21.25
C SER A 491 22.78 2.00 19.94
N ARG A 492 22.35 0.72 19.98
CA ARG A 492 22.16 -0.13 18.80
C ARG A 492 20.70 -0.27 18.43
N LEU A 493 19.82 -0.35 19.43
CA LEU A 493 18.38 -0.54 19.23
C LEU A 493 17.75 0.66 18.53
N LEU A 494 17.93 1.87 19.04
CA LEU A 494 17.24 3.05 18.53
C LEU A 494 17.64 3.43 17.12
N PRO A 495 18.92 3.39 16.70
CA PRO A 495 19.29 3.54 15.30
C PRO A 495 18.67 2.47 14.39
N ALA A 496 18.61 1.22 14.85
CA ALA A 496 17.97 0.15 14.08
C ALA A 496 16.47 0.43 13.90
N VAL A 497 15.75 0.78 14.97
CA VAL A 497 14.32 1.10 14.94
C VAL A 497 14.04 2.35 14.08
N ALA A 498 14.88 3.38 14.17
CA ALA A 498 14.79 4.59 13.33
C ALA A 498 15.01 4.26 11.85
N ASN A 499 15.99 3.42 11.54
CA ASN A 499 16.29 2.96 10.19
C ASN A 499 15.12 2.16 9.59
N PHE A 500 14.33 1.48 10.41
CA PHE A 500 13.10 0.81 9.98
C PHE A 500 11.89 1.75 9.84
N GLY A 501 12.06 3.06 10.06
CA GLY A 501 10.98 4.04 9.96
C GLY A 501 9.89 3.88 11.03
N LEU A 502 10.18 3.16 12.09
CA LEU A 502 9.26 2.93 13.23
C LEU A 502 9.30 4.09 14.23
N LEU A 503 10.32 4.96 14.15
CA LEU A 503 10.36 6.22 14.88
C LEU A 503 10.11 7.36 13.89
N GLU A 504 9.17 8.22 14.18
CA GLU A 504 9.01 9.46 13.43
C GLU A 504 10.26 10.33 13.59
N ASN A 505 10.60 11.12 12.55
CA ASN A 505 11.76 12.02 12.59
C ASN A 505 11.69 13.04 13.74
N SER A 506 10.47 13.34 14.23
CA SER A 506 10.22 14.18 15.42
C SER A 506 10.72 13.57 16.74
N LEU A 507 10.92 12.26 16.76
CA LEU A 507 11.43 11.50 17.92
C LEU A 507 12.87 11.01 17.71
N ALA A 508 13.60 11.55 16.73
CA ALA A 508 15.01 11.21 16.52
C ALA A 508 15.81 11.47 17.81
N ILE A 509 16.29 10.40 18.43
CA ILE A 509 17.04 10.45 19.67
C ILE A 509 18.52 10.45 19.33
N VAL A 510 19.25 11.48 19.79
CA VAL A 510 20.68 11.63 19.51
C VAL A 510 21.51 10.96 20.62
N ALA A 511 22.46 10.10 20.20
CA ALA A 511 23.42 9.44 21.09
C ALA A 511 22.80 8.72 22.32
N PRO A 512 21.89 7.76 22.10
CA PRO A 512 21.22 7.07 23.20
C PRO A 512 22.22 6.20 23.97
N LYS A 513 22.07 6.18 25.30
CA LYS A 513 22.79 5.29 26.24
C LYS A 513 21.78 4.52 27.07
N GLY A 514 22.24 3.41 27.66
CA GLY A 514 21.40 2.59 28.54
C GLY A 514 20.92 1.33 27.86
N ARG A 515 20.05 0.62 28.54
CA ARG A 515 19.58 -0.72 28.19
C ARG A 515 18.05 -0.74 28.06
N ALA A 516 17.55 -1.55 27.16
CA ALA A 516 16.14 -1.92 27.07
C ALA A 516 16.00 -3.44 27.03
N THR A 517 14.94 -3.96 27.66
CA THR A 517 14.51 -5.35 27.52
C THR A 517 13.19 -5.35 26.80
N LEU A 518 13.11 -6.07 25.68
CA LEU A 518 11.97 -6.11 24.78
C LEU A 518 11.22 -7.43 24.95
N ASP A 519 9.91 -7.37 24.76
CA ASP A 519 9.00 -8.50 24.51
C ASP A 519 7.90 -7.99 23.61
N LEU A 520 8.14 -8.10 22.31
CA LEU A 520 7.32 -7.45 21.26
C LEU A 520 6.81 -8.48 20.27
N THR A 521 5.53 -8.43 19.97
CA THR A 521 4.90 -9.19 18.89
C THR A 521 4.35 -8.23 17.85
N THR A 522 4.83 -8.34 16.63
CA THR A 522 4.38 -7.54 15.48
C THR A 522 3.61 -8.40 14.51
N THR A 523 2.39 -8.03 14.20
CA THR A 523 1.53 -8.69 13.23
C THR A 523 1.23 -7.79 12.06
N ALA A 524 1.19 -8.35 10.85
CA ALA A 524 0.76 -7.62 9.67
C ALA A 524 -0.09 -8.50 8.75
N ASN A 525 -1.05 -7.88 8.08
CA ASN A 525 -1.91 -8.54 7.10
C ASN A 525 -1.48 -8.16 5.68
N TRP A 526 -1.25 -9.17 4.81
CA TRP A 526 -0.83 -8.94 3.42
C TRP A 526 -1.88 -8.21 2.56
N MET A 527 -3.16 -8.32 2.91
CA MET A 527 -4.27 -7.75 2.14
C MET A 527 -4.52 -6.27 2.44
N ARG A 528 -3.92 -5.73 3.49
CA ARG A 528 -4.02 -4.31 3.85
C ARG A 528 -2.74 -3.59 3.46
N PRO A 529 -2.83 -2.42 2.81
CA PRO A 529 -1.65 -1.63 2.50
C PRO A 529 -0.95 -1.19 3.80
N LEU A 530 0.38 -1.37 3.84
CA LEU A 530 1.23 -0.87 4.91
C LEU A 530 1.43 0.64 4.72
N THR A 531 0.42 1.44 5.03
CA THR A 531 0.56 2.90 5.04
C THR A 531 0.96 3.36 6.44
N ARG A 532 1.77 4.42 6.53
CA ARG A 532 2.22 5.01 7.80
C ARG A 532 1.05 5.40 8.74
N THR A 533 -0.13 5.60 8.20
CA THR A 533 -1.30 6.15 8.91
C THR A 533 -2.45 5.16 9.10
N THR A 534 -2.42 3.99 8.47
CA THR A 534 -3.47 2.98 8.63
C THR A 534 -2.82 1.64 8.90
N SER A 535 -2.78 1.31 10.12
CA SER A 535 -2.42 0.10 10.82
C SER A 535 -2.77 -1.22 10.11
N GLY A 536 -2.02 -1.55 9.07
CA GLY A 536 -1.90 -2.94 8.63
C GLY A 536 -0.86 -3.71 9.45
N ILE A 537 -0.04 -2.98 10.25
CA ILE A 537 0.94 -3.52 11.19
C ILE A 537 0.47 -3.18 12.58
N GLY A 538 0.22 -4.19 13.40
CA GLY A 538 -0.03 -4.04 14.83
C GLY A 538 1.17 -4.54 15.61
N THR A 539 1.78 -3.69 16.44
CA THR A 539 2.81 -4.12 17.38
C THR A 539 2.23 -4.07 18.79
N ASN A 540 2.32 -5.20 19.49
CA ASN A 540 1.93 -5.34 20.88
C ASN A 540 3.12 -5.79 21.71
N GLY A 541 3.16 -5.40 22.96
CA GLY A 541 4.16 -5.90 23.88
C GLY A 541 4.71 -4.84 24.80
N THR A 542 5.82 -5.16 25.43
CA THR A 542 6.43 -4.34 26.48
C THR A 542 7.91 -4.08 26.20
N ILE A 543 8.36 -2.88 26.55
CA ILE A 543 9.77 -2.51 26.59
C ILE A 543 10.05 -1.97 27.98
N SER A 544 10.96 -2.64 28.70
CA SER A 544 11.48 -2.12 29.97
C SER A 544 12.80 -1.42 29.72
N MET A 545 12.91 -0.17 30.11
CA MET A 545 14.09 0.67 29.90
C MET A 545 14.75 0.98 31.24
N GLU A 546 16.09 0.90 31.30
CA GLU A 546 16.86 1.15 32.52
C GLU A 546 18.12 1.97 32.20
N ASN A 547 18.41 2.94 33.10
CA ASN A 547 19.61 3.78 33.06
C ASN A 547 19.85 4.39 31.66
N ALA A 548 18.76 4.84 31.03
CA ALA A 548 18.80 5.36 29.68
C ALA A 548 19.08 6.88 29.68
N GLN A 549 19.91 7.31 28.75
CA GLN A 549 20.10 8.72 28.45
C GLN A 549 19.60 8.99 27.05
N LEU A 550 18.57 9.81 26.95
CA LEU A 550 17.89 10.14 25.71
C LEU A 550 18.01 11.64 25.45
N LYS A 551 18.33 12.04 24.25
CA LYS A 551 18.35 13.46 23.85
C LYS A 551 17.30 13.71 22.78
N PRO A 552 16.04 13.99 23.14
CA PRO A 552 15.02 14.39 22.20
C PRO A 552 15.43 15.68 21.45
N PRO A 553 15.11 15.82 20.15
CA PRO A 553 15.55 17.00 19.37
C PRO A 553 14.94 18.32 19.87
N PHE A 554 13.82 18.25 20.55
CA PHE A 554 13.11 19.41 21.09
C PHE A 554 13.56 19.82 22.51
N LEU A 555 14.46 19.06 23.14
CA LEU A 555 15.02 19.42 24.42
C LEU A 555 16.49 19.86 24.28
N PRO A 556 16.89 20.97 24.91
CA PRO A 556 18.26 21.47 24.85
C PRO A 556 19.29 20.60 25.59
N ALA A 557 18.84 19.75 26.50
CA ALA A 557 19.68 18.85 27.28
C ALA A 557 19.16 17.39 27.21
N PRO A 558 20.01 16.39 27.46
CA PRO A 558 19.56 15.01 27.57
C PRO A 558 18.66 14.81 28.78
N VAL A 559 17.80 13.84 28.70
CA VAL A 559 16.94 13.31 29.77
C VAL A 559 17.55 11.98 30.22
N ASP A 560 17.81 11.88 31.52
CA ASP A 560 18.25 10.65 32.14
C ASP A 560 17.02 9.89 32.66
N VAL A 561 16.76 8.72 32.08
CA VAL A 561 15.65 7.83 32.43
C VAL A 561 16.20 6.73 33.31
N GLU A 562 15.89 6.78 34.61
CA GLU A 562 16.28 5.75 35.57
C GLU A 562 15.57 4.43 35.25
N SER A 563 14.25 4.50 35.06
CA SER A 563 13.43 3.38 34.68
C SER A 563 12.18 3.85 33.91
N ALA A 564 11.72 3.04 32.96
CA ALA A 564 10.44 3.21 32.29
C ALA A 564 9.94 1.87 31.79
N GLN A 565 8.63 1.66 31.84
CA GLN A 565 7.95 0.55 31.18
C GLN A 565 7.09 1.11 30.06
N ILE A 566 7.34 0.67 28.83
CA ILE A 566 6.61 1.11 27.66
C ILE A 566 5.73 -0.05 27.22
N ASN A 567 4.43 0.17 27.21
CA ASN A 567 3.46 -0.76 26.67
C ASN A 567 3.05 -0.28 25.29
N LEU A 568 3.24 -1.15 24.31
CA LEU A 568 2.84 -0.89 22.92
C LEU A 568 1.57 -1.68 22.61
N THR A 569 0.59 -0.97 22.07
CA THR A 569 -0.59 -1.55 21.46
C THR A 569 -0.77 -0.95 20.06
N PRO A 570 -1.61 -1.50 19.17
CA PRO A 570 -1.85 -0.92 17.85
C PRO A 570 -2.35 0.53 17.91
N ASP A 571 -3.04 0.89 18.97
CA ASP A 571 -3.73 2.17 19.12
C ASP A 571 -2.99 3.17 20.01
N GLU A 572 -1.99 2.71 20.80
CA GLU A 572 -1.37 3.53 21.83
C GLU A 572 0.05 3.07 22.17
N ILE A 573 0.94 4.02 22.45
CA ILE A 573 2.24 3.82 23.10
C ILE A 573 2.15 4.44 24.48
N ALA A 574 2.10 3.62 25.54
CA ALA A 574 1.97 4.06 26.91
C ALA A 574 3.29 3.87 27.68
N TRP A 575 3.90 4.96 28.09
CA TRP A 575 5.03 4.98 29.02
C TRP A 575 4.48 5.01 30.45
N GLN A 576 4.76 3.98 31.21
CA GLN A 576 4.29 3.80 32.58
C GLN A 576 5.47 3.70 33.55
N ASN A 577 5.22 4.02 34.81
CA ASN A 577 6.23 3.96 35.87
C ASN A 577 7.53 4.67 35.48
N VAL A 578 7.41 5.78 34.77
CA VAL A 578 8.55 6.56 34.31
C VAL A 578 9.19 7.24 35.48
N ALA A 579 10.48 6.99 35.72
CA ALA A 579 11.32 7.75 36.63
C ALA A 579 12.42 8.39 35.77
N LEU A 580 12.43 9.71 35.72
CA LEU A 580 13.39 10.45 34.91
C LEU A 580 13.93 11.68 35.62
N THR A 581 15.11 12.12 35.20
CA THR A 581 15.74 13.36 35.68
C THR A 581 16.12 14.22 34.49
N TYR A 582 15.66 15.46 34.50
CA TYR A 582 16.00 16.48 33.53
C TYR A 582 16.66 17.69 34.20
N ARG A 583 17.94 17.96 33.88
CA ARG A 583 18.69 19.10 34.48
C ARG A 583 18.48 19.23 35.98
N LYS A 584 18.64 18.16 36.77
CA LYS A 584 18.46 18.08 38.24
C LYS A 584 17.00 18.06 38.70
N MET A 585 16.01 18.12 37.87
CA MET A 585 14.61 17.91 38.24
C MET A 585 14.26 16.45 38.07
N SER A 586 14.03 15.73 39.14
CA SER A 586 13.52 14.37 39.13
C SER A 586 12.00 14.36 38.99
N MET A 587 11.46 13.48 38.14
CA MET A 587 10.03 13.37 37.91
C MET A 587 9.65 11.91 37.80
N ARG A 588 8.45 11.60 38.26
CA ARG A 588 7.81 10.30 38.04
C ARG A 588 6.48 10.50 37.37
N GLY A 589 6.03 9.51 36.62
CA GLY A 589 4.74 9.65 35.95
C GLY A 589 4.49 8.66 34.82
N SER A 590 3.59 9.06 33.95
CA SER A 590 3.21 8.31 32.73
C SER A 590 2.98 9.26 31.57
N ILE A 591 3.20 8.75 30.37
CA ILE A 591 2.95 9.48 29.11
C ILE A 591 2.28 8.50 28.15
N GLN A 592 1.23 8.93 27.46
CA GLN A 592 0.48 8.12 26.51
C GLN A 592 0.44 8.83 25.17
N PHE A 593 0.86 8.13 24.12
CA PHE A 593 0.85 8.60 22.73
C PHE A 593 -0.15 7.76 21.95
N PRO A 594 -1.31 8.29 21.54
CA PRO A 594 -2.22 7.60 20.65
C PRO A 594 -1.60 7.47 19.26
N THR A 595 -1.65 6.26 18.67
CA THR A 595 -1.08 5.94 17.35
C THR A 595 -2.13 5.91 16.24
N SER A 596 -3.41 5.71 16.59
CA SER A 596 -4.54 5.61 15.67
C SER A 596 -5.38 6.88 15.67
N CYS A 597 -4.91 7.94 15.02
CA CYS A 597 -5.65 9.19 14.92
C CYS A 597 -6.21 9.41 13.52
N ASN A 598 -7.51 9.70 13.41
CA ASN A 598 -8.09 10.20 12.18
C ASN A 598 -7.61 11.63 11.93
N GLN A 599 -7.24 11.95 10.69
CA GLN A 599 -6.74 13.28 10.29
C GLN A 599 -7.67 14.46 10.60
N THR A 600 -8.88 14.21 11.04
CA THR A 600 -9.90 15.23 11.38
C THR A 600 -10.00 15.55 12.86
N VAL A 601 -9.36 14.80 13.74
CA VAL A 601 -9.41 15.01 15.20
C VAL A 601 -7.97 15.06 15.72
N ALA A 602 -7.60 16.19 16.37
CA ALA A 602 -6.33 16.31 17.07
C ALA A 602 -6.27 15.24 18.18
N CYS A 603 -5.22 14.43 18.16
CA CYS A 603 -4.96 13.42 19.19
C CYS A 603 -3.80 13.88 20.07
N PRO A 604 -4.06 14.58 21.17
CA PRO A 604 -3.01 15.01 22.06
C PRO A 604 -2.36 13.80 22.73
N ALA A 605 -1.04 13.81 22.83
CA ALA A 605 -0.37 12.95 23.78
C ALA A 605 -0.76 13.39 25.19
N THR A 606 -1.10 12.44 26.04
CA THR A 606 -1.49 12.74 27.42
C THR A 606 -0.35 12.38 28.39
N PHE A 607 -0.19 13.18 29.45
CA PHE A 607 0.81 12.88 30.45
C PHE A 607 0.30 13.19 31.88
N THR A 608 0.84 12.45 32.84
CA THR A 608 0.71 12.73 34.25
C THR A 608 2.11 12.69 34.86
N LEU A 609 2.58 13.82 35.40
CA LEU A 609 3.92 13.95 35.93
C LEU A 609 3.84 14.40 37.40
N ALA A 610 4.66 13.78 38.21
CA ALA A 610 4.86 14.12 39.61
C ALA A 610 6.34 14.48 39.82
N PRO A 611 6.74 15.71 39.53
CA PRO A 611 8.07 16.20 39.90
C PRO A 611 8.25 16.29 41.42
N GLY A 612 9.50 16.22 41.87
CA GLY A 612 9.86 16.58 43.20
C GLY A 612 9.59 18.07 43.49
N PRO A 613 10.10 18.62 44.60
CA PRO A 613 9.94 20.04 44.91
C PRO A 613 10.38 20.94 43.77
N LEU A 614 9.49 21.81 43.32
CA LEU A 614 9.73 22.72 42.20
C LEU A 614 10.05 24.13 42.67
N THR A 615 10.91 24.83 41.94
CA THR A 615 11.08 26.26 42.05
C THR A 615 10.95 26.93 40.70
N ALA A 616 10.37 28.12 40.62
CA ALA A 616 10.24 28.85 39.35
C ALA A 616 11.61 29.09 38.68
N ALA A 617 12.62 29.48 39.48
CA ALA A 617 13.99 29.64 38.99
C ALA A 617 14.62 28.31 38.52
N GLY A 618 14.30 27.19 39.17
CA GLY A 618 14.73 25.87 38.72
C GLY A 618 14.12 25.50 37.37
N ILE A 619 12.82 25.76 37.21
CA ILE A 619 12.11 25.53 35.93
C ILE A 619 12.71 26.44 34.82
N GLU A 620 12.90 27.73 35.10
CA GLU A 620 13.53 28.67 34.14
C GLU A 620 14.92 28.21 33.75
N THR A 621 15.76 27.80 34.72
CA THR A 621 17.08 27.23 34.41
C THR A 621 17.02 25.93 33.60
N ALA A 622 16.07 25.06 33.89
CA ALA A 622 15.91 23.78 33.23
C ALA A 622 15.40 23.91 31.79
N LEU A 623 14.42 24.78 31.56
CA LEU A 623 13.86 25.04 30.25
C LEU A 623 14.74 25.98 29.39
N GLY A 624 15.62 26.74 30.05
CA GLY A 624 16.48 27.78 29.43
C GLY A 624 15.67 29.00 29.03
N ALA A 625 16.03 30.16 29.60
CA ALA A 625 15.49 31.43 29.16
C ALA A 625 16.15 31.89 27.86
N GLY A 626 15.39 32.44 26.90
CA GLY A 626 15.90 33.07 25.69
C GLY A 626 15.78 32.21 24.43
N SER A 627 16.31 32.71 23.33
CA SER A 627 16.13 32.13 21.98
C SER A 627 16.71 30.72 21.78
N ASN A 628 17.66 30.34 22.61
CA ASN A 628 18.27 28.96 22.55
C ASN A 628 17.67 27.98 23.54
N GLY A 629 16.71 28.40 24.36
CA GLY A 629 16.02 27.55 25.32
C GLY A 629 14.79 26.85 24.77
N PHE A 630 14.02 26.23 25.64
CA PHE A 630 12.76 25.56 25.32
C PHE A 630 11.77 26.48 24.57
N PHE A 631 11.59 27.68 25.04
CA PHE A 631 10.68 28.64 24.39
C PHE A 631 11.20 29.13 23.05
N GLY A 632 12.51 29.30 22.88
CA GLY A 632 13.12 29.63 21.59
C GLY A 632 12.88 28.53 20.56
N GLN A 633 13.00 27.28 20.95
CA GLN A 633 12.70 26.15 20.06
C GLN A 633 11.21 26.03 19.75
N LEU A 634 10.32 26.33 20.67
CA LEU A 634 8.87 26.43 20.45
C LEU A 634 8.55 27.49 19.39
N ILE A 635 9.22 28.64 19.45
CA ILE A 635 9.07 29.73 18.48
C ILE A 635 9.59 29.32 17.13
N ASP A 636 10.79 28.74 17.04
CA ASP A 636 11.37 28.25 15.79
C ASP A 636 10.47 27.21 15.09
N ASN A 637 9.81 26.35 15.89
CA ASN A 637 8.85 25.37 15.36
C ASN A 637 7.55 26.03 14.89
N ALA A 638 7.03 27.01 15.64
CA ALA A 638 5.81 27.75 15.27
C ALA A 638 5.99 28.60 14.01
N LEU A 639 7.22 29.11 13.76
CA LEU A 639 7.56 29.88 12.57
C LEU A 639 7.89 29.03 11.33
N GLY A 640 7.79 27.69 11.43
CA GLY A 640 8.02 26.78 10.32
C GLY A 640 9.48 26.60 9.90
N ASN A 641 10.43 27.10 10.71
CA ASN A 641 11.87 27.02 10.41
C ASN A 641 12.46 25.63 10.69
N ARG A 642 11.72 24.71 11.29
CA ARG A 642 12.11 23.32 11.55
C ARG A 642 11.00 22.34 11.14
N THR A 643 11.39 21.20 10.61
CA THR A 643 10.50 20.12 10.12
C THR A 643 9.82 19.32 11.23
N SER A 644 10.04 19.65 12.49
CA SER A 644 9.52 18.94 13.66
C SER A 644 8.50 19.80 14.40
N ALA A 645 7.21 19.61 14.10
CA ALA A 645 6.14 20.17 14.88
C ALA A 645 6.11 19.54 16.29
N TRP A 646 5.86 20.34 17.33
CA TRP A 646 5.55 19.80 18.64
C TRP A 646 4.28 18.93 18.58
N PRO A 647 4.30 17.77 19.19
CA PRO A 647 3.06 17.01 19.33
C PRO A 647 2.09 17.82 20.21
N THR A 648 0.81 17.78 19.90
CA THR A 648 -0.22 18.29 20.79
C THR A 648 -0.15 17.52 22.09
N LEU A 649 0.04 18.22 23.20
CA LEU A 649 0.23 17.64 24.54
C LEU A 649 -0.88 18.11 25.45
N GLN A 650 -1.42 17.23 26.27
CA GLN A 650 -2.36 17.55 27.34
C GLN A 650 -2.03 16.73 28.59
N GLY A 651 -2.00 17.34 29.75
CA GLY A 651 -1.68 16.55 30.92
C GLY A 651 -1.77 17.29 32.25
N GLN A 652 -1.40 16.55 33.28
CA GLN A 652 -1.41 17.00 34.66
C GLN A 652 -0.01 16.91 35.28
N ILE A 653 0.32 17.96 36.02
CA ILE A 653 1.51 18.00 36.86
C ILE A 653 1.04 18.13 38.33
N ARG A 654 1.54 17.27 39.18
CA ARG A 654 1.25 17.32 40.64
C ARG A 654 2.56 17.34 41.42
N THR A 655 2.71 18.31 42.27
CA THR A 655 3.88 18.41 43.17
C THR A 655 3.47 18.82 44.58
N ASP A 656 4.17 18.30 45.56
CA ASP A 656 3.91 18.62 46.96
C ASP A 656 4.28 20.06 47.27
N SER A 657 5.25 20.64 46.59
CA SER A 657 5.66 22.03 46.81
C SER A 657 6.17 22.70 45.53
N PHE A 658 5.76 23.96 45.33
CA PHE A 658 6.23 24.81 44.22
C PHE A 658 6.52 26.22 44.76
N LEU A 659 7.77 26.64 44.66
CA LEU A 659 8.20 27.95 45.13
C LEU A 659 8.27 28.96 43.99
N ILE A 660 7.39 29.95 43.96
CA ILE A 660 7.39 31.06 42.99
C ILE A 660 7.97 32.30 43.67
N GLY A 661 9.22 32.60 43.34
CA GLY A 661 9.94 33.66 44.05
C GLY A 661 10.05 33.33 45.56
N ARG A 662 9.29 34.04 46.39
CA ARG A 662 9.18 33.78 47.84
C ARG A 662 7.85 33.14 48.25
N LEU A 663 6.91 32.97 47.31
CA LEU A 663 5.60 32.41 47.56
C LEU A 663 5.64 30.88 47.57
N PRO A 664 5.47 30.20 48.70
CA PRO A 664 5.39 28.75 48.75
C PRO A 664 3.95 28.29 48.43
N LEU A 665 3.80 27.49 47.39
CA LEU A 665 2.58 26.76 47.08
C LEU A 665 2.75 25.31 47.55
N ARG A 666 1.71 24.70 48.07
CA ARG A 666 1.66 23.31 48.52
C ARG A 666 0.54 22.57 47.80
N ASP A 667 0.69 21.25 47.66
CA ASP A 667 -0.31 20.38 47.06
C ASP A 667 -0.76 20.90 45.67
N VAL A 668 0.21 21.20 44.82
CA VAL A 668 -0.01 21.90 43.55
C VAL A 668 -0.45 20.90 42.51
N ALA A 669 -1.60 21.14 41.89
CA ALA A 669 -2.11 20.42 40.73
C ALA A 669 -2.30 21.38 39.56
N ILE A 670 -1.66 21.07 38.43
CA ILE A 670 -1.67 21.89 37.24
C ILE A 670 -2.19 21.02 36.06
N THR A 671 -3.21 21.49 35.37
CA THR A 671 -3.65 20.89 34.12
C THR A 671 -3.31 21.82 32.97
N LEU A 672 -2.50 21.34 32.03
CA LEU A 672 -2.04 22.14 30.91
C LEU A 672 -2.16 21.42 29.60
N GLY A 673 -2.26 22.19 28.51
CA GLY A 673 -2.23 21.74 27.13
C GLY A 673 -1.27 22.57 26.29
N VAL A 674 -0.66 21.95 25.29
CA VAL A 674 0.18 22.61 24.29
C VAL A 674 -0.34 22.24 22.92
N GLU A 675 -0.65 23.24 22.12
CA GLU A 675 -1.10 23.08 20.73
C GLU A 675 -0.49 24.17 19.86
N GLY A 676 0.36 23.78 18.94
CA GLY A 676 1.07 24.72 18.07
C GLY A 676 1.87 25.75 18.88
N ASN A 677 1.53 27.04 18.77
CA ASN A 677 2.15 28.16 19.49
C ASN A 677 1.42 28.61 20.77
N GLN A 678 0.44 27.81 21.21
CA GLN A 678 -0.38 28.10 22.36
C GLN A 678 -0.14 27.12 23.51
N LEU A 679 0.05 27.63 24.70
CA LEU A 679 0.01 26.86 25.94
C LEU A 679 -1.23 27.27 26.72
N THR A 680 -2.06 26.32 27.10
CA THR A 680 -3.29 26.53 27.86
C THR A 680 -3.11 25.94 29.24
N LEU A 681 -3.25 26.76 30.28
CA LEU A 681 -3.38 26.37 31.66
C LEU A 681 -4.88 26.24 31.98
N SER A 682 -5.41 25.05 31.88
CA SER A 682 -6.85 24.81 32.09
C SER A 682 -7.24 24.91 33.56
N ALA A 683 -6.37 24.47 34.44
CA ALA A 683 -6.56 24.57 35.88
C ALA A 683 -5.20 24.63 36.63
N LEU A 684 -5.14 25.48 37.60
CA LEU A 684 -4.13 25.50 38.66
C LEU A 684 -4.87 25.45 40.01
N GLU A 685 -4.52 24.49 40.82
CA GLU A 685 -5.04 24.35 42.18
C GLU A 685 -3.84 24.21 43.13
N ALA A 686 -3.86 24.97 44.22
CA ALA A 686 -2.78 24.90 45.21
C ALA A 686 -3.25 25.42 46.55
N ASN A 687 -2.57 25.03 47.61
CA ASN A 687 -2.68 25.64 48.92
C ASN A 687 -1.62 26.76 49.05
N ALA A 688 -2.07 27.97 49.30
CA ALA A 688 -1.21 29.15 49.41
C ALA A 688 -1.63 30.02 50.57
N LEU A 689 -0.65 30.50 51.34
CA LEU A 689 -0.89 31.50 52.41
C LEU A 689 -1.96 31.08 53.44
N GLY A 690 -2.10 29.78 53.71
CA GLY A 690 -3.13 29.22 54.58
C GLY A 690 -4.55 29.23 54.04
N GLY A 691 -4.71 29.53 52.76
CA GLY A 691 -5.92 29.43 51.93
C GLY A 691 -5.72 28.61 50.67
N THR A 692 -6.65 28.72 49.74
CA THR A 692 -6.61 28.02 48.45
C THR A 692 -6.39 29.00 47.28
N LEU A 693 -5.57 28.60 46.33
CA LEU A 693 -5.33 29.30 45.07
C LEU A 693 -5.91 28.48 43.92
N HIS A 694 -6.74 29.10 43.11
CA HIS A 694 -7.20 28.57 41.84
C HIS A 694 -6.77 29.50 40.72
N GLY A 695 -6.40 28.91 39.57
CA GLY A 695 -5.97 29.67 38.40
C GLY A 695 -6.28 28.98 37.10
N SER A 696 -6.38 29.78 36.04
CA SER A 696 -6.43 29.34 34.66
C SER A 696 -5.82 30.41 33.78
N GLY A 697 -5.42 30.04 32.55
CA GLY A 697 -4.85 31.02 31.62
C GLY A 697 -4.42 30.42 30.32
N GLU A 698 -3.91 31.32 29.46
CA GLU A 698 -3.33 30.95 28.18
C GLU A 698 -2.07 31.78 27.89
N MET A 699 -1.14 31.19 27.17
CA MET A 699 0.01 31.88 26.63
C MET A 699 0.04 31.66 25.14
N ARG A 700 0.27 32.73 24.35
CA ARG A 700 0.44 32.68 22.91
C ARG A 700 1.71 33.41 22.52
N PHE A 701 2.42 32.88 21.56
CA PHE A 701 3.54 33.57 20.93
C PHE A 701 3.05 34.47 19.80
N GLU A 702 3.34 35.75 19.90
CA GLU A 702 3.10 36.75 18.87
C GLU A 702 4.40 37.53 18.61
N ASN A 703 4.90 37.56 17.37
CA ASN A 703 6.14 38.22 17.02
C ASN A 703 7.34 37.87 17.94
N ASN A 704 7.55 36.61 18.21
CA ASN A 704 8.58 36.06 19.11
C ASN A 704 8.49 36.53 20.59
N THR A 705 7.36 37.06 21.00
CA THR A 705 7.12 37.46 22.38
C THR A 705 5.95 36.70 22.95
N PRO A 706 6.06 36.08 24.16
CA PRO A 706 4.92 35.42 24.79
C PRO A 706 3.96 36.43 25.36
N HIS A 707 2.70 36.26 25.03
CA HIS A 707 1.56 37.00 25.58
C HIS A 707 0.79 36.08 26.52
N TRP A 708 0.72 36.47 27.79
CA TRP A 708 0.05 35.73 28.82
C TRP A 708 -1.28 36.34 29.18
N LYS A 709 -2.30 35.52 29.40
CA LYS A 709 -3.56 35.88 30.04
C LYS A 709 -3.78 34.92 31.20
N LEU A 710 -3.88 35.42 32.40
CA LEU A 710 -4.06 34.63 33.62
C LEU A 710 -5.24 35.12 34.42
N GLY A 711 -6.11 34.20 34.83
CA GLY A 711 -7.12 34.42 35.82
C GLY A 711 -6.73 33.71 37.12
N LEU A 712 -6.63 34.43 38.21
CA LEU A 712 -6.24 33.87 39.52
C LEU A 712 -7.29 34.21 40.58
N ARG A 713 -7.60 33.26 41.45
CA ARG A 713 -8.50 33.42 42.59
C ARG A 713 -7.88 32.82 43.84
N VAL A 714 -7.73 33.65 44.85
CA VAL A 714 -7.24 33.22 46.15
C VAL A 714 -8.41 33.28 47.14
N THR A 715 -8.60 32.28 47.96
CA THR A 715 -9.70 32.20 48.91
C THR A 715 -9.16 31.87 50.31
N GLY A 716 -9.49 32.70 51.31
CA GLY A 716 -9.19 32.44 52.71
C GLY A 716 -7.72 32.56 53.09
N ALA A 717 -6.89 33.26 52.29
CA ALA A 717 -5.49 33.48 52.62
C ALA A 717 -5.35 34.28 53.93
N LYS A 718 -4.45 33.88 54.78
CA LYS A 718 -4.21 34.58 56.05
C LYS A 718 -3.28 35.77 55.84
N ALA A 719 -3.69 36.94 56.29
CA ALA A 719 -2.93 38.18 56.11
C ALA A 719 -1.52 38.08 56.73
N GLY A 720 -1.36 37.41 57.86
CA GLY A 720 -0.08 37.17 58.51
C GLY A 720 0.85 36.26 57.70
N GLU A 721 0.32 35.22 57.04
CA GLU A 721 1.10 34.32 56.16
C GLU A 721 1.51 35.05 54.86
N ALA A 722 0.61 35.88 54.32
CA ALA A 722 0.90 36.71 53.16
C ALA A 722 2.04 37.70 53.45
N ALA A 723 2.01 38.38 54.65
CA ALA A 723 3.06 39.27 55.06
C ALA A 723 4.40 38.58 55.29
N ALA A 724 4.39 37.39 55.89
CA ALA A 724 5.59 36.61 56.17
C ALA A 724 6.39 36.23 54.88
N VAL A 725 5.73 36.08 53.73
CA VAL A 725 6.40 35.87 52.41
C VAL A 725 7.39 37.01 52.09
N PHE A 726 7.08 38.23 52.57
CA PHE A 726 7.89 39.40 52.33
C PHE A 726 8.77 39.73 53.55
N GLY A 727 8.69 38.95 54.61
CA GLY A 727 9.38 39.22 55.87
C GLY A 727 8.77 40.39 56.64
N GLU A 728 7.49 40.67 56.43
CA GLU A 728 6.74 41.77 57.02
C GLU A 728 5.62 41.31 57.92
N GLN A 729 5.01 42.23 58.62
CA GLN A 729 3.81 42.03 59.47
C GLN A 729 2.75 43.03 59.05
N TRP A 730 1.69 42.55 58.36
CA TRP A 730 0.62 43.43 57.84
C TRP A 730 -0.58 43.48 58.84
N GLY A 731 -0.75 42.45 59.62
CA GLY A 731 -1.87 42.31 60.53
C GLY A 731 -2.54 40.93 60.48
N SER A 732 -3.81 40.88 60.80
CA SER A 732 -4.59 39.62 60.86
C SER A 732 -5.80 39.66 60.00
N GLY A 733 -6.47 38.52 59.84
CA GLY A 733 -7.70 38.33 59.09
C GLY A 733 -7.49 37.44 57.88
N ALA A 734 -8.61 37.13 57.16
CA ALA A 734 -8.66 36.29 56.00
C ALA A 734 -8.87 37.12 54.73
N MET A 735 -7.99 36.91 53.74
CA MET A 735 -8.01 37.64 52.50
C MET A 735 -8.51 36.70 51.38
N SER A 736 -9.36 37.20 50.53
CA SER A 736 -9.78 36.54 49.29
C SER A 736 -9.74 37.54 48.15
N GLY A 737 -9.35 37.11 46.97
CA GLY A 737 -9.26 38.00 45.79
C GLY A 737 -9.27 37.24 44.48
N GLU A 738 -9.59 37.97 43.46
CA GLU A 738 -9.51 37.47 42.09
C GLU A 738 -8.87 38.55 41.17
N THR A 739 -8.17 38.11 40.16
CA THR A 739 -7.53 38.99 39.19
C THR A 739 -7.48 38.34 37.83
N ASN A 740 -7.67 39.15 36.80
CA ASN A 740 -7.40 38.80 35.43
C ASN A 740 -6.25 39.65 34.93
N LEU A 741 -5.17 38.99 34.50
CA LEU A 741 -3.93 39.65 34.13
C LEU A 741 -3.59 39.36 32.66
N THR A 742 -3.11 40.37 31.98
CA THR A 742 -2.39 40.27 30.74
C THR A 742 -0.95 40.70 30.92
N MET A 743 0.02 39.93 30.43
CA MET A 743 1.44 40.18 30.63
C MET A 743 2.19 39.76 29.35
N THR A 744 3.36 40.31 29.13
CA THR A 744 4.25 39.99 28.00
C THR A 744 5.69 39.82 28.48
N GLY A 745 6.42 38.94 27.84
CA GLY A 745 7.83 38.70 28.13
C GLY A 745 8.15 37.36 28.75
N PHE A 746 9.44 37.10 28.89
CA PHE A 746 9.97 35.81 29.36
C PHE A 746 10.46 35.84 30.79
N SER A 747 10.95 36.98 31.30
CA SER A 747 11.50 37.13 32.66
C SER A 747 10.45 37.59 33.62
N THR A 748 10.69 37.35 34.93
CA THR A 748 9.84 37.86 35.98
C THR A 748 9.72 39.38 35.97
N ASP A 749 10.79 40.08 35.60
CA ASP A 749 10.81 41.52 35.45
C ASP A 749 9.99 42.03 34.28
N ASP A 750 10.05 41.33 33.12
CA ASP A 750 9.22 41.62 31.96
C ASP A 750 7.73 41.46 32.31
N LEU A 751 7.39 40.34 32.96
CA LEU A 751 6.02 40.03 33.35
C LEU A 751 5.47 41.05 34.35
N ALA A 752 6.28 41.44 35.36
CA ALA A 752 5.85 42.41 36.37
C ALA A 752 5.68 43.82 35.75
N SER A 753 6.60 44.25 34.87
CA SER A 753 6.55 45.57 34.24
C SER A 753 5.42 45.73 33.23
N SER A 754 5.06 44.61 32.54
CA SER A 754 4.00 44.59 31.53
C SER A 754 2.63 44.24 32.06
N ALA A 755 2.53 43.83 33.32
CA ALA A 755 1.29 43.38 33.97
C ALA A 755 0.18 44.44 33.89
N ALA A 756 -0.94 44.08 33.27
CA ALA A 756 -2.14 44.90 33.18
C ALA A 756 -3.38 44.05 33.37
N GLY A 757 -4.41 44.62 34.03
CA GLY A 757 -5.64 43.84 34.24
C GLY A 757 -6.58 44.47 35.28
N ASP A 758 -7.46 43.63 35.78
CA ASP A 758 -8.40 43.97 36.82
C ASP A 758 -8.21 43.10 38.06
N PHE A 759 -8.60 43.62 39.19
CA PHE A 759 -8.59 42.86 40.44
C PHE A 759 -9.79 43.21 41.30
N SER A 760 -10.18 42.25 42.13
CA SER A 760 -11.04 42.47 43.26
C SER A 760 -10.48 41.77 44.50
N PHE A 761 -10.59 42.36 45.68
CA PHE A 761 -10.27 41.68 46.91
C PHE A 761 -11.28 41.93 48.03
N SER A 762 -11.30 41.04 48.98
CA SER A 762 -12.06 41.12 50.23
C SER A 762 -11.19 40.61 51.34
N TRP A 763 -10.92 41.49 52.32
CA TRP A 763 -10.21 41.16 53.54
C TRP A 763 -11.21 41.18 54.71
N GLN A 764 -11.41 40.06 55.35
CA GLN A 764 -12.43 39.86 56.39
C GLN A 764 -11.80 39.70 57.79
N ASN A 765 -12.50 40.22 58.81
CA ASN A 765 -12.09 40.16 60.24
C ASN A 765 -10.65 40.56 60.36
N GLY A 766 -10.29 41.68 59.76
CA GLY A 766 -8.92 42.15 59.68
C GLY A 766 -8.56 43.24 60.67
N ALA A 767 -7.28 43.31 61.00
CA ALA A 767 -6.63 44.39 61.67
C ALA A 767 -5.23 44.63 61.13
N LEU A 768 -4.83 45.87 60.88
CA LEU A 768 -3.45 46.17 60.52
C LEU A 768 -2.54 46.03 61.78
N ALA A 769 -1.32 45.54 61.52
CA ALA A 769 -0.30 45.46 62.57
C ALA A 769 0.16 46.88 63.05
N THR A 770 0.40 47.07 64.29
CA THR A 770 0.90 48.31 64.87
C THR A 770 2.36 48.18 65.24
N ALA A 771 3.23 49.10 64.75
CA ALA A 771 4.59 49.24 65.25
C ALA A 771 4.59 50.08 66.61
N PRO A 772 5.55 49.89 67.49
CA PRO A 772 5.66 50.69 68.66
C PRO A 772 5.73 52.18 68.35
N GLY A 773 4.84 53.01 68.93
CA GLY A 773 4.75 54.46 68.68
C GLY A 773 3.91 54.86 67.44
N GLN A 774 3.31 53.98 66.79
CA GLN A 774 2.50 54.24 65.57
C GLN A 774 1.01 54.31 65.90
N THR A 775 0.33 55.40 65.48
CA THR A 775 -1.12 55.56 65.68
C THR A 775 -1.83 55.09 64.35
N ILE A 776 -2.63 54.08 64.43
CA ILE A 776 -3.48 53.62 63.30
C ILE A 776 -4.86 54.26 63.45
N GLU A 777 -5.35 54.87 62.37
CA GLU A 777 -6.71 55.42 62.29
C GLU A 777 -7.75 54.30 62.18
N ALA A 778 -8.85 54.54 62.95
CA ALA A 778 -10.03 53.73 62.77
C ALA A 778 -10.60 53.99 61.31
N PRO A 779 -10.96 52.97 60.56
CA PRO A 779 -11.33 51.61 60.97
C PRO A 779 -10.20 50.57 60.88
N PHE A 780 -8.95 50.90 60.52
CA PHE A 780 -7.89 49.92 60.23
C PHE A 780 -7.39 49.19 61.48
N THR A 781 -7.66 49.68 62.72
CA THR A 781 -7.35 48.98 63.95
C THR A 781 -8.10 47.65 64.09
N GLN A 782 -9.32 47.57 63.51
CA GLN A 782 -10.14 46.37 63.43
C GLN A 782 -11.30 46.68 62.52
N PHE A 783 -11.50 45.81 61.48
CA PHE A 783 -12.59 45.91 60.56
C PHE A 783 -13.20 44.53 60.25
N ASP A 784 -14.50 44.53 59.98
CA ASP A 784 -15.24 43.32 59.65
C ASP A 784 -14.94 42.92 58.20
N ARG A 785 -14.88 43.89 57.29
CA ARG A 785 -14.59 43.66 55.88
C ARG A 785 -13.99 44.90 55.22
N TRP A 786 -12.89 44.67 54.52
CA TRP A 786 -12.33 45.66 53.58
C TRP A 786 -12.42 45.07 52.14
N THR A 787 -13.14 45.70 51.23
CA THR A 787 -13.27 45.32 49.87
C THR A 787 -12.74 46.39 48.91
N ALA A 788 -12.11 46.00 47.86
CA ALA A 788 -11.81 46.91 46.78
C ALA A 788 -11.85 46.21 45.42
N LYS A 789 -12.13 46.99 44.39
CA LYS A 789 -12.00 46.64 42.97
C LYS A 789 -11.20 47.72 42.27
N GLY A 790 -10.41 47.32 41.29
CA GLY A 790 -9.56 48.25 40.59
C GLY A 790 -8.84 47.65 39.42
N THR A 791 -7.82 48.37 38.97
CA THR A 791 -6.99 47.97 37.82
C THR A 791 -5.54 47.80 38.23
N ILE A 792 -4.84 46.94 37.53
CA ILE A 792 -3.42 46.71 37.64
C ILE A 792 -2.77 47.30 36.41
N ALA A 793 -1.86 48.23 36.55
CA ALA A 793 -1.06 48.78 35.45
C ALA A 793 0.19 49.47 36.03
N LYS A 794 1.26 49.54 35.23
CA LYS A 794 2.50 50.28 35.61
C LYS A 794 3.03 49.85 36.95
N GLN A 795 3.05 48.57 37.26
CA GLN A 795 3.48 47.97 38.54
C GLN A 795 2.73 48.48 39.76
N ALA A 796 1.47 48.87 39.59
CA ALA A 796 0.62 49.35 40.69
C ALA A 796 -0.81 48.87 40.58
N LEU A 797 -1.44 48.64 41.73
CA LEU A 797 -2.85 48.37 41.93
C LEU A 797 -3.57 49.69 42.18
N THR A 798 -4.46 50.12 41.31
CA THR A 798 -5.25 51.33 41.49
C THR A 798 -6.66 50.91 41.96
N LEU A 799 -7.03 51.32 43.16
CA LEU A 799 -8.33 51.09 43.76
C LEU A 799 -9.35 52.06 43.15
N ALA A 800 -10.19 51.61 42.21
CA ALA A 800 -11.23 52.43 41.61
C ALA A 800 -12.45 52.61 42.53
N SER A 801 -12.77 51.55 43.26
CA SER A 801 -13.83 51.54 44.27
C SER A 801 -13.41 50.63 45.39
N GLY A 802 -13.53 51.10 46.63
CA GLY A 802 -13.24 50.31 47.79
C GLY A 802 -13.91 50.83 49.05
N GLY A 803 -14.18 49.93 49.97
CA GLY A 803 -14.83 50.30 51.22
C GLY A 803 -14.36 49.45 52.36
N ILE A 804 -14.11 50.04 53.49
CA ILE A 804 -13.79 49.41 54.75
C ILE A 804 -14.97 49.53 55.73
N ALA A 805 -15.52 48.39 56.14
CA ALA A 805 -16.70 48.27 56.99
C ALA A 805 -16.27 47.85 58.36
N ARG A 806 -16.79 48.56 59.34
CA ARG A 806 -16.70 48.21 60.76
C ARG A 806 -18.03 48.42 61.47
N ALA A 807 -18.65 47.36 61.93
CA ALA A 807 -20.05 47.35 62.42
C ALA A 807 -20.97 47.84 61.28
N ALA A 808 -21.85 48.82 61.57
CA ALA A 808 -22.77 49.38 60.61
C ALA A 808 -22.16 50.57 59.79
N ARG A 809 -20.87 50.83 59.82
CA ARG A 809 -20.21 51.93 59.09
C ARG A 809 -19.25 51.49 58.05
N THR A 810 -19.43 52.12 56.90
CA THR A 810 -18.50 51.89 55.74
C THR A 810 -17.83 53.21 55.42
N SER A 811 -16.52 53.18 55.19
CA SER A 811 -15.73 54.31 54.71
C SER A 811 -15.11 53.97 53.38
N ASN A 812 -15.13 54.86 52.39
CA ASN A 812 -14.52 54.64 51.11
C ASN A 812 -13.02 54.79 51.14
N VAL A 813 -12.31 53.87 50.41
CA VAL A 813 -10.86 53.91 50.28
C VAL A 813 -10.54 53.93 48.77
N ARG A 814 -9.71 54.90 48.33
CA ARG A 814 -9.25 55.04 46.97
C ARG A 814 -7.76 55.30 46.94
N GLY A 815 -7.09 55.04 45.82
CA GLY A 815 -5.68 55.33 45.59
C GLY A 815 -4.95 54.17 44.88
N ASN A 816 -3.66 54.08 45.15
CA ASN A 816 -2.86 53.00 44.53
C ASN A 816 -1.90 52.38 45.57
N ILE A 817 -1.54 51.14 45.29
CA ILE A 817 -0.56 50.32 45.99
C ILE A 817 0.44 49.82 44.94
N THR A 818 1.73 50.17 45.08
CA THR A 818 2.74 49.65 44.11
C THR A 818 3.07 48.19 44.39
N PHE A 819 3.73 47.52 43.43
CA PHE A 819 4.24 46.15 43.63
C PHE A 819 5.34 46.13 44.70
N ASP A 820 6.02 47.26 44.96
CA ASP A 820 6.94 47.44 46.09
C ASP A 820 6.22 47.65 47.40
N ARG A 821 4.86 47.60 47.42
CA ARG A 821 3.97 47.71 48.57
C ARG A 821 3.86 49.15 49.15
N ASP A 822 4.31 50.14 48.41
CA ASP A 822 4.08 51.51 48.79
C ASP A 822 2.62 51.89 48.69
N LEU A 823 2.15 52.57 49.75
CA LEU A 823 0.76 53.02 49.86
C LEU A 823 0.61 54.49 49.45
N ASN A 824 -0.37 54.74 48.58
CA ASN A 824 -0.85 56.12 48.34
C ASN A 824 -2.39 56.02 48.28
N LEU A 825 -2.99 55.90 49.45
CA LEU A 825 -4.44 55.71 49.58
C LEU A 825 -5.05 56.94 50.28
N THR A 826 -6.32 57.16 50.02
CA THR A 826 -7.15 58.19 50.68
C THR A 826 -8.39 57.52 51.24
N LEU A 827 -8.58 57.65 52.59
CA LEU A 827 -9.75 57.21 53.30
C LEU A 827 -10.71 58.38 53.49
N GLU A 828 -11.95 58.19 53.00
CA GLU A 828 -13.04 59.17 53.16
C GLU A 828 -13.62 59.01 54.58
N SER A 829 -13.23 59.85 55.57
CA SER A 829 -13.69 59.88 56.96
C SER A 829 -14.67 61.02 57.15
N ARG A 830 -15.57 60.89 58.11
CA ARG A 830 -16.46 62.00 58.57
C ARG A 830 -15.74 63.25 59.02
N ARG A 831 -14.45 63.11 59.39
CA ARG A 831 -13.62 64.25 59.87
C ARG A 831 -12.81 64.90 58.72
N GLY A 832 -13.02 64.46 57.54
CA GLY A 832 -12.28 64.83 56.39
C GLY A 832 -11.44 63.67 55.82
N PRO A 833 -10.85 63.82 54.58
CA PRO A 833 -10.07 62.79 53.91
C PRO A 833 -8.71 62.58 54.68
N VAL A 834 -8.40 61.31 54.95
CA VAL A 834 -7.13 60.90 55.57
C VAL A 834 -6.24 60.29 54.50
N LYS A 835 -5.05 60.79 54.35
CA LYS A 835 -4.04 60.25 53.46
C LYS A 835 -3.29 59.13 54.16
N ILE A 836 -3.15 57.98 53.44
CA ILE A 836 -2.38 56.83 53.89
C ILE A 836 -1.17 56.72 52.97
N ALA A 837 0.01 56.84 53.48
CA ALA A 837 1.29 56.76 52.78
C ALA A 837 2.22 55.74 53.49
N GLY A 838 3.44 55.56 53.01
CA GLY A 838 4.37 54.55 53.52
C GLY A 838 4.19 53.18 52.91
N THR A 839 4.45 52.13 53.65
CA THR A 839 4.31 50.75 53.18
C THR A 839 3.19 50.01 53.89
N LEU A 840 2.75 48.81 53.29
CA LEU A 840 1.76 47.97 54.00
C LEU A 840 2.19 47.55 55.41
N ALA A 841 3.51 47.40 55.65
CA ALA A 841 4.09 47.08 56.94
C ALA A 841 4.15 48.30 57.90
N HIS A 842 4.37 49.49 57.34
CA HIS A 842 4.50 50.71 58.03
C HIS A 842 3.62 51.84 57.46
N PRO A 843 2.28 51.72 57.54
CA PRO A 843 1.37 52.72 57.05
C PRO A 843 1.44 54.02 57.87
N ASN A 844 1.54 55.18 57.17
CA ASN A 844 1.52 56.49 57.79
C ASN A 844 0.18 57.22 57.49
N PHE A 845 -0.50 57.61 58.54
CA PHE A 845 -1.82 58.28 58.45
C PHE A 845 -1.63 59.80 58.71
N GLY A 846 -1.95 60.61 57.70
CA GLY A 846 -1.86 62.05 57.78
C GLY A 846 -3.17 62.69 57.31
N ASN A 847 -3.53 63.89 57.81
CA ASN A 847 -4.64 64.67 57.25
C ASN A 847 -4.30 65.04 55.83
N ALA A 848 -5.19 64.71 54.86
CA ALA A 848 -5.05 65.20 53.56
C ALA A 848 -5.15 66.75 53.55
N VAL A 849 -4.02 67.40 53.30
CA VAL A 849 -4.06 68.85 52.99
C VAL A 849 -4.84 69.03 51.73
N THR A 850 -6.06 69.61 51.84
CA THR A 850 -6.78 70.07 50.64
C THR A 850 -5.90 71.11 49.99
N ALA A 851 -5.31 70.72 48.87
CA ALA A 851 -4.75 71.69 47.97
C ALA A 851 -5.90 72.58 47.48
N LYS A 852 -5.86 73.84 47.82
CA LYS A 852 -6.70 74.90 47.27
C LYS A 852 -6.44 75.08 45.76
#